data_26ca2fca7883e973ad31074f04c00222
#
_entry.id   26ca2fca7883e973ad31074f04c00222
#
_cell.length_a   1.000
_cell.length_b   1.000
_cell.length_c   1.000
_cell.angle_alpha   90.00
_cell.angle_beta   90.00
_cell.angle_gamma   90.00
#
_symmetry.space_group_name_H-M   'P 1'
#
loop_
_entity.id
_entity.type
_entity.pdbx_description
1 polymer ?
#
loop_
_entity_poly.entity_id
_entity_poly.type
_entity_poly.pdbx_seq_one_letter_code
_entity_poly.pdbx_strand_id
1 'polypeptide(L)'
;MEKITSEHLQAGREAAQRYAWREVVESLGQAVASGEAATAQDLEVLGEAAWWTGSLEDSISARERAYSAYLSGGEKRRAAVVGLALAKDYFAKGSGAVGKAWMQRAERLLENVDECVEHGWMARMRSVFALEGLNDSATALTDAQRAYAIAERFGDRDLLAMALHDQGRALVEMGRVDEGWGLMDEATVGAVSGELSPFWTAAIYCNTITVCKHLADFKRATDWSDAAKRWCERQSIAGFPGMCRVYRADVMFVGGSWAEAEREVRAAAEELKNFNREYLAEAFYELGEIRMHVGDDAAAEDAFKQAHGAGREPQPGLALLRLRQGNLEAAVSCIERGLDEESTQLGRARLLPACVDISLEVGRHEAATKASEELTAIAEKFGTTALQAAAACARGLIARSSDAAAAARREFRFGSKAWGEAGAPYEAARARLELARVYEMTGDRDASTMEARAALATFERLGAAPDARKAAGLAGAETAAVAVHRGSKTFMFTDIVRSTSLVEAIGDDAWTDLVRWHDQTLRSLFANYDGQEVDHAGDGFFVAFDDADSAIECSVAIQRRLRDHRREHGFAPQVRIGLHATEALRTGSGYKGKGVHEAARIGALAQGGEIVVSRVTLGNAASRHQLSEPRKVGLKGVSQAVEIVTIDWS
;
A
#
# COMPACT_ATOMS: atom_id res chain seq x y z
N MET A 1 36.34 20.45 -38.46
CA MET A 1 35.58 21.16 -37.41
C MET A 1 35.11 20.11 -36.40
N GLU A 2 35.83 19.89 -35.33
CA GLU A 2 35.36 19.11 -34.20
C GLU A 2 34.11 19.78 -33.64
N LYS A 3 33.00 19.04 -33.62
CA LYS A 3 31.78 19.49 -32.90
C LYS A 3 32.13 19.60 -31.42
N ILE A 4 32.29 20.81 -30.92
CA ILE A 4 32.30 21.05 -29.46
C ILE A 4 30.96 20.53 -28.98
N THR A 5 30.98 19.35 -28.36
CA THR A 5 29.80 18.81 -27.66
C THR A 5 29.57 19.75 -26.49
N SER A 6 28.38 20.29 -26.35
CA SER A 6 28.12 21.20 -25.23
C SER A 6 28.27 20.47 -23.90
N GLU A 7 28.61 21.23 -22.89
CA GLU A 7 28.80 20.72 -21.53
C GLU A 7 27.50 20.03 -21.01
N HIS A 8 26.34 20.57 -21.36
CA HIS A 8 25.04 20.02 -20.98
C HIS A 8 24.72 18.69 -21.66
N LEU A 9 24.97 18.55 -22.97
CA LEU A 9 24.77 17.28 -23.67
C LEU A 9 25.69 16.18 -23.14
N GLN A 10 26.96 16.51 -22.85
CA GLN A 10 27.89 15.54 -22.29
C GLN A 10 27.49 15.12 -20.87
N ALA A 11 27.18 16.07 -19.98
CA ALA A 11 26.74 15.80 -18.62
C ALA A 11 25.46 14.93 -18.61
N GLY A 12 24.49 15.23 -19.49
CA GLY A 12 23.26 14.45 -19.58
C GLY A 12 23.49 13.02 -20.05
N ARG A 13 24.41 12.79 -21.01
CA ARG A 13 24.79 11.45 -21.48
C ARG A 13 25.51 10.64 -20.39
N GLU A 14 26.39 11.26 -19.62
CA GLU A 14 27.07 10.64 -18.49
C GLU A 14 26.10 10.30 -17.35
N ALA A 15 25.14 11.18 -17.08
CA ALA A 15 24.07 10.92 -16.11
C ALA A 15 23.19 9.72 -16.56
N ALA A 16 22.87 9.61 -17.85
CA ALA A 16 22.10 8.50 -18.40
C ALA A 16 22.80 7.13 -18.18
N GLN A 17 24.13 7.08 -18.35
CA GLN A 17 24.89 5.85 -18.09
C GLN A 17 24.83 5.37 -16.64
N ARG A 18 24.54 6.29 -15.69
CA ARG A 18 24.42 6.02 -14.26
C ARG A 18 22.97 5.91 -13.81
N TYR A 19 22.00 6.00 -14.74
CA TYR A 19 20.56 6.05 -14.45
C TYR A 19 20.15 7.19 -13.52
N ALA A 20 20.91 8.29 -13.52
CA ALA A 20 20.64 9.48 -12.71
C ALA A 20 19.58 10.36 -13.41
N TRP A 21 18.34 9.87 -13.48
CA TRP A 21 17.29 10.40 -14.34
C TRP A 21 16.96 11.89 -14.12
N ARG A 22 17.03 12.38 -12.88
CA ARG A 22 16.83 13.81 -12.58
C ARG A 22 17.92 14.67 -13.22
N GLU A 23 19.18 14.24 -13.11
CA GLU A 23 20.32 14.92 -13.72
C GLU A 23 20.20 14.88 -15.26
N VAL A 24 19.68 13.78 -15.82
CA VAL A 24 19.41 13.68 -17.28
C VAL A 24 18.38 14.72 -17.69
N VAL A 25 17.24 14.82 -17.01
CA VAL A 25 16.19 15.79 -17.32
C VAL A 25 16.72 17.22 -17.22
N GLU A 26 17.47 17.55 -16.18
CA GLU A 26 18.08 18.87 -16.01
C GLU A 26 19.06 19.20 -17.15
N SER A 27 20.03 18.32 -17.40
CA SER A 27 21.10 18.59 -18.36
C SER A 27 20.64 18.53 -19.82
N LEU A 28 20.01 17.42 -20.25
CA LEU A 28 19.50 17.31 -21.63
C LEU A 28 18.34 18.28 -21.88
N GLY A 29 17.50 18.53 -20.87
CA GLY A 29 16.43 19.52 -20.96
C GLY A 29 16.95 20.92 -21.20
N GLN A 30 18.00 21.35 -20.51
CA GLN A 30 18.66 22.63 -20.73
C GLN A 30 19.31 22.71 -22.13
N ALA A 31 20.02 21.66 -22.55
CA ALA A 31 20.61 21.59 -23.88
C ALA A 31 19.55 21.75 -24.98
N VAL A 32 18.42 21.07 -24.84
CA VAL A 32 17.29 21.13 -25.77
C VAL A 32 16.63 22.51 -25.77
N ALA A 33 16.45 23.13 -24.59
CA ALA A 33 15.83 24.46 -24.43
C ALA A 33 16.73 25.58 -24.98
N SER A 34 18.06 25.45 -24.85
CA SER A 34 19.04 26.41 -25.42
C SER A 34 19.25 26.26 -26.94
N GLY A 35 18.57 25.29 -27.55
CA GLY A 35 18.67 25.07 -28.99
C GLY A 35 19.94 24.32 -29.46
N GLU A 36 20.59 23.61 -28.55
CA GLU A 36 21.73 22.76 -28.88
C GLU A 36 21.31 21.58 -29.77
N ALA A 37 22.23 21.11 -30.58
CA ALA A 37 21.96 20.05 -31.57
C ALA A 37 21.89 18.66 -30.89
N ALA A 38 20.84 18.43 -30.09
CA ALA A 38 20.54 17.12 -29.52
C ALA A 38 20.25 16.09 -30.63
N THR A 39 20.82 14.89 -30.49
CA THR A 39 20.56 13.78 -31.44
C THR A 39 19.19 13.15 -31.15
N ALA A 40 18.69 12.32 -32.09
CA ALA A 40 17.49 11.53 -31.87
C ALA A 40 17.59 10.64 -30.60
N GLN A 41 18.78 10.09 -30.35
CA GLN A 41 19.07 9.29 -29.17
C GLN A 41 19.03 10.12 -27.86
N ASP A 42 19.55 11.34 -27.87
CA ASP A 42 19.48 12.24 -26.70
C ASP A 42 18.02 12.56 -26.35
N LEU A 43 17.16 12.77 -27.35
CA LEU A 43 15.74 13.01 -27.17
C LEU A 43 15.00 11.75 -26.67
N GLU A 44 15.36 10.57 -27.17
CA GLU A 44 14.83 9.28 -26.68
C GLU A 44 15.16 9.09 -25.19
N VAL A 45 16.43 9.30 -24.80
CA VAL A 45 16.90 9.22 -23.42
C VAL A 45 16.24 10.28 -22.54
N LEU A 46 16.05 11.51 -23.03
CA LEU A 46 15.32 12.55 -22.32
C LEU A 46 13.86 12.12 -22.05
N GLY A 47 13.20 11.51 -23.05
CA GLY A 47 11.85 10.98 -22.91
C GLY A 47 11.76 9.85 -21.87
N GLU A 48 12.76 8.97 -21.84
CA GLU A 48 12.84 7.93 -20.81
C GLU A 48 13.05 8.54 -19.41
N ALA A 49 13.97 9.47 -19.27
CA ALA A 49 14.25 10.14 -18.00
C ALA A 49 13.05 10.94 -17.48
N ALA A 50 12.32 11.63 -18.37
CA ALA A 50 11.09 12.33 -18.04
C ALA A 50 10.02 11.36 -17.52
N TRP A 51 9.91 10.18 -18.13
CA TRP A 51 9.02 9.13 -17.66
C TRP A 51 9.40 8.66 -16.26
N TRP A 52 10.67 8.37 -15.99
CA TRP A 52 11.16 7.95 -14.66
C TRP A 52 10.97 9.01 -13.57
N THR A 53 10.96 10.29 -13.94
CA THR A 53 10.73 11.41 -13.01
C THR A 53 9.26 11.78 -12.85
N GLY A 54 8.35 11.06 -13.50
CA GLY A 54 6.90 11.28 -13.39
C GLY A 54 6.35 12.40 -14.27
N SER A 55 7.11 12.87 -15.27
CA SER A 55 6.73 13.95 -16.19
C SER A 55 6.25 13.37 -17.53
N LEU A 56 4.99 12.85 -17.55
CA LEU A 56 4.46 12.15 -18.72
C LEU A 56 4.39 13.04 -19.98
N GLU A 57 3.98 14.30 -19.85
CA GLU A 57 3.88 15.23 -20.98
C GLU A 57 5.25 15.53 -21.58
N ASP A 58 6.27 15.71 -20.75
CA ASP A 58 7.65 15.92 -21.21
C ASP A 58 8.20 14.66 -21.89
N SER A 59 7.85 13.47 -21.35
CA SER A 59 8.18 12.18 -21.98
C SER A 59 7.60 12.08 -23.38
N ILE A 60 6.31 12.34 -23.55
CA ILE A 60 5.62 12.33 -24.83
C ILE A 60 6.27 13.32 -25.79
N SER A 61 6.47 14.57 -25.38
CA SER A 61 7.06 15.63 -26.21
C SER A 61 8.46 15.27 -26.70
N ALA A 62 9.32 14.77 -25.81
CA ALA A 62 10.68 14.36 -26.18
C ALA A 62 10.67 13.17 -27.14
N ARG A 63 9.82 12.17 -26.90
CA ARG A 63 9.68 10.99 -27.76
C ARG A 63 9.09 11.31 -29.13
N GLU A 64 8.12 12.22 -29.25
CA GLU A 64 7.59 12.67 -30.55
C GLU A 64 8.68 13.34 -31.39
N ARG A 65 9.54 14.14 -30.76
CA ARG A 65 10.69 14.74 -31.41
C ARG A 65 11.75 13.70 -31.82
N ALA A 66 12.03 12.73 -30.92
CA ALA A 66 12.93 11.61 -31.21
C ALA A 66 12.43 10.80 -32.42
N TYR A 67 11.12 10.45 -32.41
CA TYR A 67 10.49 9.75 -33.53
C TYR A 67 10.64 10.47 -34.85
N SER A 68 10.36 11.77 -34.87
CA SER A 68 10.49 12.60 -36.08
C SER A 68 11.94 12.68 -36.57
N ALA A 69 12.90 12.78 -35.64
CA ALA A 69 14.33 12.83 -35.96
C ALA A 69 14.83 11.48 -36.53
N TYR A 70 14.43 10.35 -35.96
CA TYR A 70 14.75 9.02 -36.49
C TYR A 70 14.15 8.79 -37.88
N LEU A 71 12.91 9.21 -38.14
CA LEU A 71 12.31 9.12 -39.47
C LEU A 71 13.04 9.96 -40.49
N SER A 72 13.42 11.18 -40.14
CA SER A 72 14.19 12.08 -41.03
C SER A 72 15.58 11.52 -41.33
N GLY A 73 16.16 10.78 -40.39
CA GLY A 73 17.43 10.05 -40.54
C GLY A 73 17.32 8.71 -41.27
N GLY A 74 16.11 8.25 -41.63
CA GLY A 74 15.88 6.95 -42.27
C GLY A 74 15.94 5.74 -41.33
N GLU A 75 16.03 5.97 -40.02
CA GLU A 75 16.18 4.95 -38.98
C GLU A 75 14.81 4.34 -38.55
N LYS A 76 14.14 3.65 -39.51
CA LYS A 76 12.78 3.13 -39.31
C LYS A 76 12.62 2.22 -38.09
N ARG A 77 13.62 1.37 -37.81
CA ARG A 77 13.59 0.44 -36.69
C ARG A 77 13.54 1.19 -35.32
N ARG A 78 14.44 2.18 -35.16
CA ARG A 78 14.45 3.03 -33.96
C ARG A 78 13.15 3.84 -33.82
N ALA A 79 12.66 4.41 -34.93
CA ALA A 79 11.38 5.11 -34.94
C ALA A 79 10.23 4.19 -34.48
N ALA A 80 10.23 2.90 -34.87
CA ALA A 80 9.22 1.95 -34.45
C ALA A 80 9.25 1.73 -32.91
N VAL A 81 10.44 1.56 -32.31
CA VAL A 81 10.60 1.41 -30.84
C VAL A 81 10.06 2.64 -30.12
N VAL A 82 10.44 3.84 -30.55
CA VAL A 82 9.93 5.09 -29.97
C VAL A 82 8.42 5.20 -30.16
N GLY A 83 7.87 4.74 -31.28
CA GLY A 83 6.42 4.65 -31.52
C GLY A 83 5.70 3.74 -30.53
N LEU A 84 6.30 2.60 -30.16
CA LEU A 84 5.76 1.71 -29.11
C LEU A 84 5.83 2.35 -27.72
N ALA A 85 6.91 3.08 -27.41
CA ALA A 85 7.03 3.83 -26.17
C ALA A 85 5.97 4.94 -26.07
N LEU A 86 5.70 5.65 -27.18
CA LEU A 86 4.61 6.63 -27.27
C LEU A 86 3.23 5.97 -27.09
N ALA A 87 3.01 4.80 -27.70
CA ALA A 87 1.76 4.07 -27.49
C ALA A 87 1.51 3.80 -25.99
N LYS A 88 2.52 3.32 -25.26
CA LYS A 88 2.48 3.09 -23.82
C LYS A 88 2.16 4.38 -23.05
N ASP A 89 2.81 5.49 -23.38
CA ASP A 89 2.59 6.77 -22.70
C ASP A 89 1.18 7.31 -22.94
N TYR A 90 0.64 7.16 -24.14
CA TYR A 90 -0.73 7.56 -24.43
C TYR A 90 -1.77 6.65 -23.78
N PHE A 91 -1.50 5.36 -23.60
CA PHE A 91 -2.34 4.49 -22.78
C PHE A 91 -2.33 4.93 -21.31
N ALA A 92 -1.16 5.22 -20.73
CA ALA A 92 -1.03 5.74 -19.36
C ALA A 92 -1.76 7.08 -19.16
N LYS A 93 -1.80 7.93 -20.20
CA LYS A 93 -2.58 9.18 -20.23
C LYS A 93 -4.09 8.97 -20.30
N GLY A 94 -4.56 7.75 -20.56
CA GLY A 94 -5.97 7.44 -20.81
C GLY A 94 -6.44 7.76 -22.25
N SER A 95 -5.52 7.95 -23.18
CA SER A 95 -5.81 8.28 -24.58
C SER A 95 -5.68 7.04 -25.49
N GLY A 96 -6.47 6.01 -25.22
CA GLY A 96 -6.36 4.68 -25.85
C GLY A 96 -6.43 4.68 -27.37
N ALA A 97 -7.25 5.55 -28.00
CA ALA A 97 -7.32 5.67 -29.47
C ALA A 97 -5.99 6.16 -30.08
N VAL A 98 -5.33 7.12 -29.40
CA VAL A 98 -4.02 7.63 -29.85
C VAL A 98 -2.93 6.58 -29.61
N GLY A 99 -2.96 5.87 -28.49
CA GLY A 99 -2.05 4.76 -28.23
C GLY A 99 -2.14 3.66 -29.30
N LYS A 100 -3.35 3.26 -29.69
CA LYS A 100 -3.58 2.32 -30.82
C LYS A 100 -3.02 2.85 -32.15
N ALA A 101 -3.21 4.12 -32.45
CA ALA A 101 -2.70 4.73 -33.66
C ALA A 101 -1.16 4.71 -33.71
N TRP A 102 -0.50 4.92 -32.57
CA TRP A 102 0.96 4.80 -32.46
C TRP A 102 1.44 3.36 -32.65
N MET A 103 0.75 2.36 -32.08
CA MET A 103 1.05 0.94 -32.35
C MET A 103 0.97 0.61 -33.85
N GLN A 104 -0.13 0.98 -34.51
CA GLN A 104 -0.30 0.75 -35.95
C GLN A 104 0.76 1.48 -36.78
N ARG A 105 1.20 2.65 -36.34
CA ARG A 105 2.24 3.41 -37.03
C ARG A 105 3.60 2.75 -36.89
N ALA A 106 3.93 2.25 -35.70
CA ALA A 106 5.16 1.47 -35.46
C ALA A 106 5.15 0.17 -36.29
N GLU A 107 4.04 -0.53 -36.36
CA GLU A 107 3.86 -1.74 -37.14
C GLU A 107 4.13 -1.51 -38.62
N ARG A 108 3.55 -0.45 -39.25
CA ARG A 108 3.80 -0.11 -40.65
C ARG A 108 5.25 0.21 -40.94
N LEU A 109 6.03 0.72 -39.98
CA LEU A 109 7.45 0.96 -40.17
C LEU A 109 8.26 -0.34 -40.29
N LEU A 110 7.77 -1.43 -39.72
CA LEU A 110 8.42 -2.74 -39.70
C LEU A 110 7.96 -3.66 -40.85
N GLU A 111 6.85 -3.36 -41.56
CA GLU A 111 6.27 -4.23 -42.61
C GLU A 111 7.26 -4.67 -43.70
N ASN A 112 8.19 -3.80 -44.07
CA ASN A 112 9.18 -4.06 -45.13
C ASN A 112 10.62 -4.08 -44.60
N VAL A 113 10.79 -4.50 -43.36
CA VAL A 113 12.07 -4.67 -42.68
C VAL A 113 12.27 -6.16 -42.42
N ASP A 114 13.46 -6.68 -42.67
CA ASP A 114 13.82 -8.06 -42.31
C ASP A 114 13.57 -8.28 -40.82
N GLU A 115 13.20 -9.52 -40.43
CA GLU A 115 12.90 -9.82 -39.06
C GLU A 115 14.03 -9.40 -38.11
N CYS A 116 13.68 -8.66 -37.09
CA CYS A 116 14.59 -8.04 -36.13
C CYS A 116 13.95 -8.01 -34.75
N VAL A 117 14.70 -7.65 -33.72
CA VAL A 117 14.24 -7.63 -32.33
C VAL A 117 13.01 -6.74 -32.12
N GLU A 118 12.88 -5.66 -32.90
CA GLU A 118 11.75 -4.74 -32.82
C GLU A 118 10.41 -5.41 -33.21
N HIS A 119 10.43 -6.42 -34.06
CA HIS A 119 9.23 -7.25 -34.31
C HIS A 119 8.82 -8.05 -33.07
N GLY A 120 9.78 -8.47 -32.25
CA GLY A 120 9.52 -9.13 -30.98
C GLY A 120 8.85 -8.18 -29.97
N TRP A 121 9.36 -6.96 -29.85
CA TRP A 121 8.74 -5.93 -29.02
C TRP A 121 7.34 -5.54 -29.51
N MET A 122 7.12 -5.53 -30.83
CA MET A 122 5.77 -5.34 -31.41
C MET A 122 4.85 -6.51 -31.06
N ALA A 123 5.31 -7.75 -31.20
CA ALA A 123 4.51 -8.94 -30.83
C ALA A 123 4.16 -8.90 -29.33
N ARG A 124 5.12 -8.55 -28.48
CA ARG A 124 4.85 -8.35 -27.05
C ARG A 124 3.78 -7.29 -26.81
N MET A 125 3.85 -6.13 -27.47
CA MET A 125 2.83 -5.08 -27.31
C MET A 125 1.44 -5.56 -27.75
N ARG A 126 1.35 -6.37 -28.80
CA ARG A 126 0.09 -7.01 -29.21
C ARG A 126 -0.42 -7.99 -28.16
N SER A 127 0.47 -8.80 -27.57
CA SER A 127 0.14 -9.71 -26.49
C SER A 127 -0.49 -8.98 -25.30
N VAL A 128 0.15 -7.92 -24.82
CA VAL A 128 -0.37 -7.09 -23.73
C VAL A 128 -1.72 -6.47 -24.09
N PHE A 129 -1.84 -5.95 -25.33
CA PHE A 129 -3.10 -5.37 -25.79
C PHE A 129 -4.22 -6.41 -25.94
N ALA A 130 -3.91 -7.62 -26.40
CA ALA A 130 -4.88 -8.72 -26.46
C ALA A 130 -5.38 -9.11 -25.08
N LEU A 131 -4.44 -9.20 -24.10
CA LEU A 131 -4.76 -9.57 -22.73
C LEU A 131 -5.58 -8.50 -21.99
N GLU A 132 -5.06 -7.27 -21.95
CA GLU A 132 -5.61 -6.19 -21.13
C GLU A 132 -6.71 -5.38 -21.83
N GLY A 133 -6.61 -5.24 -23.16
CA GLY A 133 -7.54 -4.43 -23.93
C GLY A 133 -8.68 -5.20 -24.61
N LEU A 134 -8.50 -6.49 -24.87
CA LEU A 134 -9.48 -7.32 -25.58
C LEU A 134 -9.96 -8.54 -24.77
N ASN A 135 -9.34 -8.81 -23.64
CA ASN A 135 -9.56 -10.02 -22.83
C ASN A 135 -9.44 -11.34 -23.63
N ASP A 136 -8.49 -11.36 -24.59
CA ASP A 136 -8.20 -12.51 -25.46
C ASP A 136 -6.87 -13.17 -25.07
N SER A 137 -6.93 -14.04 -24.07
CA SER A 137 -5.75 -14.74 -23.55
C SER A 137 -5.13 -15.70 -24.57
N ALA A 138 -5.88 -16.22 -25.52
CA ALA A 138 -5.36 -17.14 -26.55
C ALA A 138 -4.49 -16.40 -27.57
N THR A 139 -4.95 -15.26 -28.06
CA THR A 139 -4.16 -14.38 -28.94
C THR A 139 -2.96 -13.83 -28.19
N ALA A 140 -3.14 -13.43 -26.91
CA ALA A 140 -2.06 -12.95 -26.07
C ALA A 140 -0.93 -13.99 -25.92
N LEU A 141 -1.28 -15.25 -25.65
CA LEU A 141 -0.31 -16.34 -25.55
C LEU A 141 0.45 -16.55 -26.86
N THR A 142 -0.25 -16.54 -28.01
CA THR A 142 0.35 -16.71 -29.32
C THR A 142 1.35 -15.61 -29.63
N ASP A 143 0.99 -14.35 -29.38
CA ASP A 143 1.87 -13.20 -29.64
C ASP A 143 3.06 -13.18 -28.64
N ALA A 144 2.85 -13.58 -27.38
CA ALA A 144 3.95 -13.72 -26.41
C ALA A 144 4.93 -14.82 -26.79
N GLN A 145 4.46 -15.97 -27.31
CA GLN A 145 5.31 -17.04 -27.84
C GLN A 145 6.12 -16.57 -29.05
N ARG A 146 5.53 -15.77 -29.93
CA ARG A 146 6.24 -15.15 -31.05
C ARG A 146 7.34 -14.19 -30.55
N ALA A 147 7.01 -13.34 -29.57
CA ALA A 147 7.99 -12.44 -28.95
C ALA A 147 9.16 -13.22 -28.34
N TYR A 148 8.89 -14.33 -27.66
CA TYR A 148 9.90 -15.21 -27.09
C TYR A 148 10.85 -15.78 -28.16
N ALA A 149 10.30 -16.34 -29.24
CA ALA A 149 11.10 -16.95 -30.31
C ALA A 149 12.02 -15.91 -30.99
N ILE A 150 11.54 -14.67 -31.16
CA ILE A 150 12.35 -13.58 -31.70
C ILE A 150 13.43 -13.17 -30.68
N ALA A 151 13.08 -13.04 -29.40
CA ALA A 151 14.03 -12.70 -28.36
C ALA A 151 15.19 -13.71 -28.25
N GLU A 152 14.86 -15.01 -28.27
CA GLU A 152 15.85 -16.09 -28.26
C GLU A 152 16.78 -16.00 -29.49
N ARG A 153 16.22 -15.80 -30.69
CA ARG A 153 16.98 -15.69 -31.95
C ARG A 153 17.95 -14.51 -31.97
N PHE A 154 17.55 -13.36 -31.41
CA PHE A 154 18.36 -12.14 -31.42
C PHE A 154 19.13 -11.91 -30.12
N GLY A 155 18.94 -12.73 -29.09
CA GLY A 155 19.66 -12.66 -27.83
C GLY A 155 19.25 -11.46 -26.96
N ASP A 156 18.02 -10.96 -27.11
CA ASP A 156 17.49 -9.86 -26.28
C ASP A 156 16.93 -10.42 -24.95
N ARG A 157 17.68 -10.21 -23.87
CA ARG A 157 17.35 -10.76 -22.55
C ARG A 157 16.12 -10.11 -21.93
N ASP A 158 15.95 -8.81 -22.10
CA ASP A 158 14.81 -8.07 -21.59
C ASP A 158 13.51 -8.56 -22.24
N LEU A 159 13.50 -8.68 -23.56
CA LEU A 159 12.36 -9.19 -24.30
C LEU A 159 12.08 -10.66 -23.97
N LEU A 160 13.12 -11.48 -23.79
CA LEU A 160 12.98 -12.89 -23.44
C LEU A 160 12.24 -13.05 -22.12
N ALA A 161 12.69 -12.35 -21.07
CA ALA A 161 12.07 -12.40 -19.75
C ALA A 161 10.63 -11.86 -19.77
N MET A 162 10.41 -10.72 -20.46
CA MET A 162 9.07 -10.17 -20.61
C MET A 162 8.13 -11.07 -21.40
N ALA A 163 8.59 -11.73 -22.44
CA ALA A 163 7.78 -12.66 -23.23
C ALA A 163 7.43 -13.93 -22.43
N LEU A 164 8.35 -14.46 -21.62
CA LEU A 164 8.05 -15.54 -20.67
C LEU A 164 6.98 -15.11 -19.66
N HIS A 165 7.16 -13.94 -19.08
CA HIS A 165 6.21 -13.40 -18.11
C HIS A 165 4.81 -13.20 -18.72
N ASP A 166 4.72 -12.64 -19.93
CA ASP A 166 3.44 -12.40 -20.61
C ASP A 166 2.77 -13.73 -21.03
N GLN A 167 3.53 -14.77 -21.42
CA GLN A 167 3.01 -16.13 -21.61
C GLN A 167 2.41 -16.67 -20.30
N GLY A 168 3.15 -16.52 -19.19
CA GLY A 168 2.67 -16.93 -17.87
C GLY A 168 1.37 -16.24 -17.48
N ARG A 169 1.26 -14.93 -17.69
CA ARG A 169 0.02 -14.17 -17.46
C ARG A 169 -1.15 -14.70 -18.29
N ALA A 170 -0.94 -14.93 -19.58
CA ALA A 170 -1.98 -15.46 -20.46
C ALA A 170 -2.45 -16.85 -20.02
N LEU A 171 -1.53 -17.72 -19.59
CA LEU A 171 -1.86 -19.05 -19.06
C LEU A 171 -2.66 -18.97 -17.76
N VAL A 172 -2.30 -18.06 -16.86
CA VAL A 172 -3.07 -17.82 -15.63
C VAL A 172 -4.49 -17.42 -15.94
N GLU A 173 -4.73 -16.47 -16.83
CA GLU A 173 -6.08 -16.05 -17.22
C GLU A 173 -6.89 -17.18 -17.88
N MET A 174 -6.23 -18.13 -18.55
CA MET A 174 -6.85 -19.34 -19.07
C MET A 174 -7.17 -20.38 -17.96
N GLY A 175 -6.71 -20.16 -16.73
CA GLY A 175 -6.85 -21.09 -15.60
C GLY A 175 -5.74 -22.16 -15.50
N ARG A 176 -4.69 -22.05 -16.30
CA ARG A 176 -3.50 -22.92 -16.25
C ARG A 176 -2.47 -22.32 -15.27
N VAL A 177 -2.87 -22.20 -14.00
CA VAL A 177 -2.19 -21.38 -12.99
C VAL A 177 -0.76 -21.89 -12.73
N ASP A 178 -0.57 -23.18 -12.51
CA ASP A 178 0.76 -23.75 -12.20
C ASP A 178 1.74 -23.60 -13.36
N GLU A 179 1.27 -23.81 -14.60
CA GLU A 179 2.09 -23.61 -15.79
C GLU A 179 2.45 -22.14 -15.98
N GLY A 180 1.49 -21.25 -15.75
CA GLY A 180 1.72 -19.82 -15.80
C GLY A 180 2.75 -19.35 -14.77
N TRP A 181 2.65 -19.85 -13.54
CA TRP A 181 3.63 -19.55 -12.51
C TRP A 181 5.04 -20.08 -12.86
N GLY A 182 5.15 -21.25 -13.45
CA GLY A 182 6.45 -21.78 -13.88
C GLY A 182 7.20 -20.82 -14.79
N LEU A 183 6.51 -20.24 -15.80
CA LEU A 183 7.11 -19.26 -16.73
C LEU A 183 7.39 -17.92 -16.07
N MET A 184 6.49 -17.43 -15.22
CA MET A 184 6.71 -16.17 -14.50
C MET A 184 7.85 -16.26 -13.48
N ASP A 185 7.97 -17.37 -12.77
CA ASP A 185 9.06 -17.60 -11.83
C ASP A 185 10.41 -17.64 -12.58
N GLU A 186 10.48 -18.27 -13.77
CA GLU A 186 11.66 -18.25 -14.63
C GLU A 186 12.03 -16.82 -15.07
N ALA A 187 11.06 -16.05 -15.54
CA ALA A 187 11.26 -14.65 -15.91
C ALA A 187 11.77 -13.80 -14.72
N THR A 188 11.27 -14.08 -13.52
CA THR A 188 11.64 -13.33 -12.31
C THR A 188 13.07 -13.66 -11.84
N VAL A 189 13.60 -14.84 -12.14
CA VAL A 189 15.02 -15.16 -11.89
C VAL A 189 15.92 -14.17 -12.61
N GLY A 190 15.65 -13.83 -13.88
CA GLY A 190 16.40 -12.81 -14.62
C GLY A 190 16.36 -11.42 -13.97
N ALA A 191 15.21 -11.05 -13.38
CA ALA A 191 15.08 -9.78 -12.66
C ALA A 191 15.88 -9.77 -11.35
N VAL A 192 15.85 -10.88 -10.58
CA VAL A 192 16.56 -11.00 -9.30
C VAL A 192 18.06 -11.10 -9.48
N SER A 193 18.54 -11.81 -10.53
CA SER A 193 19.97 -11.99 -10.83
C SER A 193 20.64 -10.70 -11.36
N GLY A 194 19.86 -9.68 -11.74
CA GLY A 194 20.40 -8.44 -12.31
C GLY A 194 20.79 -8.55 -13.77
N GLU A 195 20.25 -9.53 -14.49
CA GLU A 195 20.50 -9.73 -15.92
C GLU A 195 19.72 -8.76 -16.80
N LEU A 196 18.63 -8.20 -16.26
CA LEU A 196 17.73 -7.31 -16.99
C LEU A 196 18.06 -5.84 -16.75
N SER A 197 17.69 -4.99 -17.70
CA SER A 197 17.76 -3.54 -17.52
C SER A 197 16.82 -3.09 -16.39
N PRO A 198 17.10 -1.94 -15.74
CA PRO A 198 16.31 -1.48 -14.58
C PRO A 198 14.81 -1.34 -14.88
N PHE A 199 14.46 -0.86 -16.07
CA PHE A 199 13.06 -0.68 -16.47
C PHE A 199 12.31 -2.02 -16.48
N TRP A 200 12.88 -3.04 -17.14
CA TRP A 200 12.23 -4.34 -17.29
C TRP A 200 12.27 -5.16 -16.01
N THR A 201 13.32 -5.01 -15.19
CA THR A 201 13.36 -5.55 -13.83
C THR A 201 12.17 -5.04 -13.00
N ALA A 202 11.96 -3.72 -12.97
CA ALA A 202 10.84 -3.14 -12.25
C ALA A 202 9.48 -3.56 -12.84
N ALA A 203 9.37 -3.67 -14.18
CA ALA A 203 8.15 -4.14 -14.84
C ALA A 203 7.79 -5.58 -14.45
N ILE A 204 8.78 -6.49 -14.40
CA ILE A 204 8.58 -7.87 -13.93
C ILE A 204 8.03 -7.89 -12.50
N TYR A 205 8.64 -7.15 -11.57
CA TYR A 205 8.14 -7.09 -10.19
C TYR A 205 6.69 -6.59 -10.12
N CYS A 206 6.39 -5.45 -10.77
CA CYS A 206 5.05 -4.87 -10.74
C CYS A 206 4.01 -5.80 -11.35
N ASN A 207 4.30 -6.38 -12.52
CA ASN A 207 3.38 -7.28 -13.22
C ASN A 207 3.16 -8.57 -12.43
N THR A 208 4.19 -9.13 -11.78
CA THR A 208 4.06 -10.31 -10.92
C THR A 208 3.15 -10.03 -9.73
N ILE A 209 3.30 -8.88 -9.06
CA ILE A 209 2.43 -8.46 -7.96
C ILE A 209 0.99 -8.28 -8.45
N THR A 210 0.79 -7.73 -9.64
CA THR A 210 -0.55 -7.61 -10.26
C THR A 210 -1.22 -8.96 -10.43
N VAL A 211 -0.50 -9.95 -10.95
CA VAL A 211 -1.04 -11.32 -11.11
C VAL A 211 -1.37 -11.94 -9.75
N CYS A 212 -0.50 -11.77 -8.75
CA CYS A 212 -0.80 -12.20 -7.38
C CYS A 212 -2.09 -11.57 -6.84
N LYS A 213 -2.29 -10.26 -7.09
CA LYS A 213 -3.51 -9.54 -6.69
C LYS A 213 -4.76 -10.12 -7.37
N HIS A 214 -4.71 -10.35 -8.69
CA HIS A 214 -5.82 -10.92 -9.43
C HIS A 214 -6.18 -12.33 -8.95
N LEU A 215 -5.20 -13.15 -8.67
CA LEU A 215 -5.36 -14.49 -8.12
C LEU A 215 -5.70 -14.51 -6.62
N ALA A 216 -5.69 -13.35 -5.96
CA ALA A 216 -5.78 -13.22 -4.50
C ALA A 216 -4.71 -14.07 -3.76
N ASP A 217 -3.52 -14.25 -4.35
CA ASP A 217 -2.36 -14.87 -3.72
C ASP A 217 -1.56 -13.83 -2.92
N PHE A 218 -2.14 -13.40 -1.80
CA PHE A 218 -1.59 -12.31 -0.99
C PHE A 218 -0.24 -12.61 -0.36
N LYS A 219 0.04 -13.88 -0.08
CA LYS A 219 1.33 -14.29 0.46
C LYS A 219 2.45 -14.08 -0.55
N ARG A 220 2.26 -14.55 -1.77
CA ARG A 220 3.21 -14.33 -2.87
C ARG A 220 3.31 -12.84 -3.22
N ALA A 221 2.20 -12.09 -3.18
CA ALA A 221 2.20 -10.64 -3.36
C ALA A 221 3.08 -9.92 -2.33
N THR A 222 3.03 -10.33 -1.07
CA THR A 222 3.87 -9.79 0.01
C THR A 222 5.35 -10.04 -0.28
N ASP A 223 5.72 -11.28 -0.58
CA ASP A 223 7.11 -11.67 -0.85
C ASP A 223 7.72 -10.86 -2.01
N TRP A 224 6.95 -10.69 -3.10
CA TRP A 224 7.38 -9.90 -4.27
C TRP A 224 7.39 -8.40 -4.02
N SER A 225 6.45 -7.87 -3.25
CA SER A 225 6.44 -6.46 -2.85
C SER A 225 7.68 -6.10 -2.02
N ASP A 226 8.07 -6.96 -1.09
CA ASP A 226 9.30 -6.79 -0.30
C ASP A 226 10.56 -6.93 -1.17
N ALA A 227 10.58 -7.85 -2.12
CA ALA A 227 11.70 -7.99 -3.05
C ALA A 227 11.85 -6.74 -3.94
N ALA A 228 10.74 -6.20 -4.46
CA ALA A 228 10.71 -4.98 -5.25
C ALA A 228 11.22 -3.77 -4.44
N LYS A 229 10.78 -3.63 -3.18
CA LYS A 229 11.23 -2.57 -2.28
C LYS A 229 12.74 -2.62 -2.07
N ARG A 230 13.28 -3.79 -1.69
CA ARG A 230 14.74 -3.98 -1.52
C ARG A 230 15.53 -3.68 -2.79
N TRP A 231 14.98 -4.01 -3.95
CA TRP A 231 15.62 -3.70 -5.23
C TRP A 231 15.65 -2.19 -5.49
N CYS A 232 14.53 -1.48 -5.31
CA CYS A 232 14.45 -0.01 -5.46
C CYS A 232 15.45 0.71 -4.54
N GLU A 233 15.53 0.30 -3.27
CA GLU A 233 16.45 0.86 -2.28
C GLU A 233 17.93 0.69 -2.71
N ARG A 234 18.32 -0.50 -3.19
CA ARG A 234 19.70 -0.76 -3.66
C ARG A 234 20.09 0.03 -4.90
N GLN A 235 19.15 0.26 -5.80
CA GLN A 235 19.40 0.96 -7.05
C GLN A 235 19.32 2.48 -6.92
N SER A 236 18.96 3.01 -5.75
CA SER A 236 18.64 4.43 -5.54
C SER A 236 17.63 4.97 -6.56
N ILE A 237 16.80 4.08 -7.11
CA ILE A 237 15.73 4.41 -8.05
C ILE A 237 14.48 4.68 -7.21
N ALA A 238 13.82 5.80 -7.44
CA ALA A 238 12.56 6.15 -6.75
C ALA A 238 11.40 5.17 -7.05
N GLY A 239 11.63 4.13 -7.83
CA GLY A 239 10.63 3.18 -8.30
C GLY A 239 9.87 3.73 -9.51
N PHE A 240 8.89 2.96 -9.98
CA PHE A 240 7.87 3.50 -10.89
C PHE A 240 7.08 4.55 -10.11
N PRO A 241 6.98 5.81 -10.59
CA PRO A 241 6.32 6.88 -9.85
C PRO A 241 4.92 6.47 -9.38
N GLY A 242 4.73 6.35 -8.08
CA GLY A 242 3.46 6.02 -7.43
C GLY A 242 2.93 4.59 -7.61
N MET A 243 3.20 3.91 -8.72
CA MET A 243 2.61 2.59 -9.04
C MET A 243 2.98 1.51 -8.02
N CYS A 244 4.26 1.38 -7.67
CA CYS A 244 4.70 0.43 -6.65
C CYS A 244 4.10 0.70 -5.28
N ARG A 245 3.77 1.97 -4.98
CA ARG A 245 3.10 2.34 -3.72
C ARG A 245 1.67 1.84 -3.67
N VAL A 246 0.93 1.92 -4.80
CA VAL A 246 -0.45 1.39 -4.88
C VAL A 246 -0.45 -0.10 -4.60
N TYR A 247 0.41 -0.87 -5.27
CA TYR A 247 0.51 -2.31 -5.02
C TYR A 247 0.90 -2.65 -3.59
N ARG A 248 1.87 -1.93 -3.03
CA ARG A 248 2.30 -2.13 -1.65
C ARG A 248 1.19 -1.80 -0.67
N ALA A 249 0.43 -0.73 -0.92
CA ALA A 249 -0.69 -0.35 -0.08
C ALA A 249 -1.80 -1.41 -0.05
N ASP A 250 -2.12 -2.01 -1.20
CA ASP A 250 -3.09 -3.09 -1.31
C ASP A 250 -2.66 -4.32 -0.48
N VAL A 251 -1.41 -4.74 -0.62
CA VAL A 251 -0.84 -5.84 0.19
C VAL A 251 -0.88 -5.53 1.68
N MET A 252 -0.52 -4.29 2.09
CA MET A 252 -0.59 -3.84 3.48
C MET A 252 -2.03 -3.79 3.99
N PHE A 253 -2.99 -3.36 3.16
CA PHE A 253 -4.39 -3.30 3.51
C PHE A 253 -4.95 -4.69 3.79
N VAL A 254 -4.75 -5.65 2.88
CA VAL A 254 -5.16 -7.03 3.08
C VAL A 254 -4.50 -7.65 4.31
N GLY A 255 -3.22 -7.41 4.53
CA GLY A 255 -2.46 -7.86 5.71
C GLY A 255 -2.84 -7.18 7.02
N GLY A 256 -3.68 -6.14 6.98
CA GLY A 256 -4.21 -5.46 8.17
C GLY A 256 -3.39 -4.25 8.65
N SER A 257 -2.39 -3.79 7.90
CA SER A 257 -1.60 -2.59 8.21
C SER A 257 -2.26 -1.32 7.62
N TRP A 258 -3.52 -1.07 7.96
CA TRP A 258 -4.37 -0.06 7.30
C TRP A 258 -3.86 1.37 7.38
N ALA A 259 -3.29 1.78 8.52
CA ALA A 259 -2.74 3.12 8.67
C ALA A 259 -1.51 3.36 7.75
N GLU A 260 -0.71 2.33 7.55
CA GLU A 260 0.44 2.37 6.63
C GLU A 260 -0.01 2.33 5.18
N ALA A 261 -0.95 1.46 4.85
CA ALA A 261 -1.59 1.40 3.54
C ALA A 261 -2.14 2.78 3.13
N GLU A 262 -2.83 3.46 4.03
CA GLU A 262 -3.37 4.80 3.76
C GLU A 262 -2.27 5.83 3.48
N ARG A 263 -1.16 5.81 4.22
CA ARG A 263 -0.03 6.72 3.97
C ARG A 263 0.57 6.48 2.57
N GLU A 264 0.75 5.21 2.20
CA GLU A 264 1.28 4.85 0.88
C GLU A 264 0.34 5.24 -0.25
N VAL A 265 -0.97 4.99 -0.11
CA VAL A 265 -1.98 5.36 -1.12
C VAL A 265 -2.03 6.88 -1.33
N ARG A 266 -1.99 7.66 -0.26
CA ARG A 266 -2.01 9.13 -0.37
C ARG A 266 -0.76 9.66 -1.05
N ALA A 267 0.41 9.11 -0.71
CA ALA A 267 1.65 9.46 -1.38
C ALA A 267 1.61 9.06 -2.87
N ALA A 268 1.08 7.86 -3.18
CA ALA A 268 0.91 7.40 -4.55
C ALA A 268 -0.01 8.32 -5.35
N ALA A 269 -1.13 8.74 -4.79
CA ALA A 269 -2.09 9.63 -5.48
C ALA A 269 -1.43 10.97 -5.88
N GLU A 270 -0.60 11.55 -5.02
CA GLU A 270 0.14 12.77 -5.36
C GLU A 270 1.18 12.56 -6.47
N GLU A 271 1.91 11.45 -6.44
CA GLU A 271 2.89 11.12 -7.49
C GLU A 271 2.24 10.80 -8.84
N LEU A 272 1.04 10.19 -8.82
CA LEU A 272 0.33 9.73 -10.03
C LEU A 272 -0.55 10.80 -10.68
N LYS A 273 -0.82 11.90 -10.01
CA LYS A 273 -1.81 12.92 -10.39
C LYS A 273 -1.72 13.39 -11.85
N ASN A 274 -0.49 13.56 -12.35
CA ASN A 274 -0.22 14.01 -13.72
C ASN A 274 0.58 12.97 -14.53
N PHE A 275 0.67 11.74 -14.02
CA PHE A 275 1.53 10.72 -14.61
C PHE A 275 0.77 9.52 -15.15
N ASN A 276 -0.07 8.88 -14.34
CA ASN A 276 -0.80 7.70 -14.76
C ASN A 276 -2.20 7.70 -14.18
N ARG A 277 -3.18 7.96 -15.04
CA ARG A 277 -4.58 8.11 -14.65
C ARG A 277 -5.20 6.82 -14.12
N GLU A 278 -4.82 5.67 -14.67
CA GLU A 278 -5.33 4.36 -14.28
C GLU A 278 -4.90 4.03 -12.84
N TYR A 279 -3.60 4.13 -12.54
CA TYR A 279 -3.08 3.89 -11.20
C TYR A 279 -3.52 4.95 -10.17
N LEU A 280 -3.78 6.18 -10.61
CA LEU A 280 -4.40 7.19 -9.77
C LEU A 280 -5.81 6.77 -9.35
N ALA A 281 -6.58 6.22 -10.29
CA ALA A 281 -7.93 5.71 -10.02
C ALA A 281 -7.90 4.52 -9.05
N GLU A 282 -6.93 3.61 -9.18
CA GLU A 282 -6.71 2.53 -8.22
C GLU A 282 -6.36 3.07 -6.83
N ALA A 283 -5.46 4.07 -6.73
CA ALA A 283 -5.10 4.68 -5.45
C ALA A 283 -6.33 5.27 -4.74
N PHE A 284 -7.20 5.97 -5.45
CA PHE A 284 -8.43 6.49 -4.86
C PHE A 284 -9.40 5.38 -4.45
N TYR A 285 -9.48 4.31 -5.22
CA TYR A 285 -10.31 3.17 -4.87
C TYR A 285 -9.83 2.52 -3.56
N GLU A 286 -8.53 2.22 -3.44
CA GLU A 286 -7.94 1.66 -2.23
C GLU A 286 -8.13 2.57 -1.00
N LEU A 287 -8.01 3.89 -1.20
CA LEU A 287 -8.31 4.86 -0.13
C LEU A 287 -9.77 4.77 0.31
N GLY A 288 -10.69 4.59 -0.63
CA GLY A 288 -12.12 4.39 -0.36
C GLY A 288 -12.38 3.13 0.45
N GLU A 289 -11.76 2.00 0.08
CA GLU A 289 -11.84 0.73 0.83
C GLU A 289 -11.34 0.90 2.27
N ILE A 290 -10.15 1.47 2.46
CA ILE A 290 -9.56 1.70 3.78
C ILE A 290 -10.50 2.55 4.63
N ARG A 291 -11.01 3.67 4.11
CA ARG A 291 -11.90 4.57 4.84
C ARG A 291 -13.24 3.92 5.18
N MET A 292 -13.78 3.14 4.25
CA MET A 292 -14.99 2.37 4.47
C MET A 292 -14.81 1.37 5.63
N HIS A 293 -13.72 0.63 5.67
CA HIS A 293 -13.46 -0.36 6.71
C HIS A 293 -13.23 0.28 8.10
N VAL A 294 -12.60 1.45 8.15
CA VAL A 294 -12.44 2.22 9.39
C VAL A 294 -13.79 2.83 9.86
N GLY A 295 -14.76 2.99 8.97
CA GLY A 295 -16.08 3.54 9.26
C GLY A 295 -16.22 5.04 8.99
N ASP A 296 -15.32 5.61 8.20
CA ASP A 296 -15.40 6.99 7.70
C ASP A 296 -16.11 7.00 6.33
N ASP A 297 -17.43 6.86 6.37
CA ASP A 297 -18.27 6.72 5.18
C ASP A 297 -18.22 7.93 4.25
N ALA A 298 -18.05 9.13 4.80
CA ALA A 298 -17.97 10.36 4.02
C ALA A 298 -16.67 10.43 3.22
N ALA A 299 -15.54 10.12 3.86
CA ALA A 299 -14.25 10.06 3.16
C ALA A 299 -14.18 8.90 2.17
N ALA A 300 -14.80 7.76 2.47
CA ALA A 300 -14.90 6.63 1.54
C ALA A 300 -15.68 7.02 0.27
N GLU A 301 -16.83 7.67 0.42
CA GLU A 301 -17.65 8.12 -0.71
C GLU A 301 -16.91 9.13 -1.60
N ASP A 302 -16.19 10.09 -1.00
CA ASP A 302 -15.38 11.06 -1.73
C ASP A 302 -14.26 10.37 -2.53
N ALA A 303 -13.56 9.42 -1.91
CA ALA A 303 -12.50 8.65 -2.57
C ALA A 303 -13.05 7.79 -3.73
N PHE A 304 -14.19 7.12 -3.56
CA PHE A 304 -14.84 6.38 -4.65
C PHE A 304 -15.31 7.29 -5.80
N LYS A 305 -15.79 8.49 -5.51
CA LYS A 305 -16.10 9.49 -6.54
C LYS A 305 -14.86 9.92 -7.32
N GLN A 306 -13.73 10.12 -6.64
CA GLN A 306 -12.46 10.44 -7.29
C GLN A 306 -11.97 9.28 -8.16
N ALA A 307 -12.07 8.02 -7.70
CA ALA A 307 -11.76 6.83 -8.48
C ALA A 307 -12.60 6.76 -9.77
N HIS A 308 -13.91 6.98 -9.67
CA HIS A 308 -14.81 7.03 -10.82
C HIS A 308 -14.46 8.17 -11.78
N GLY A 309 -14.21 9.38 -11.27
CA GLY A 309 -13.78 10.53 -12.06
C GLY A 309 -12.45 10.31 -12.78
N ALA A 310 -11.58 9.47 -12.25
CA ALA A 310 -10.33 9.06 -12.87
C ALA A 310 -10.49 7.87 -13.87
N GLY A 311 -11.66 7.24 -13.94
CA GLY A 311 -12.01 6.23 -14.95
C GLY A 311 -12.12 4.80 -14.43
N ARG A 312 -12.11 4.57 -13.09
CA ARG A 312 -12.31 3.25 -12.49
C ARG A 312 -13.74 3.13 -11.96
N GLU A 313 -14.46 2.07 -12.34
CA GLU A 313 -15.71 1.73 -11.67
C GLU A 313 -15.43 1.29 -10.22
N PRO A 314 -15.99 2.01 -9.21
CA PRO A 314 -15.59 1.80 -7.81
C PRO A 314 -16.32 0.63 -7.14
N GLN A 315 -16.48 -0.49 -7.87
CA GLN A 315 -17.09 -1.70 -7.33
C GLN A 315 -16.02 -2.71 -6.85
N PRO A 316 -16.35 -3.51 -5.82
CA PRO A 316 -17.60 -3.58 -5.04
C PRO A 316 -17.74 -2.54 -3.92
N GLY A 317 -16.70 -1.74 -3.63
CA GLY A 317 -16.65 -0.86 -2.46
C GLY A 317 -17.84 0.10 -2.37
N LEU A 318 -18.19 0.79 -3.47
CA LEU A 318 -19.33 1.70 -3.48
C LEU A 318 -20.66 0.98 -3.22
N ALA A 319 -20.86 -0.23 -3.78
CA ALA A 319 -22.07 -1.02 -3.55
C ALA A 319 -22.20 -1.41 -2.07
N LEU A 320 -21.09 -1.85 -1.45
CA LEU A 320 -21.06 -2.20 -0.01
C LEU A 320 -21.25 -0.96 0.87
N LEU A 321 -20.75 0.20 0.48
CA LEU A 321 -21.01 1.46 1.16
C LEU A 321 -22.49 1.83 1.11
N ARG A 322 -23.16 1.69 -0.05
CA ARG A 322 -24.60 1.92 -0.20
C ARG A 322 -25.41 0.94 0.65
N LEU A 323 -25.03 -0.33 0.69
CA LEU A 323 -25.64 -1.34 1.56
C LEU A 323 -25.57 -0.90 3.03
N ARG A 324 -24.41 -0.49 3.48
CA ARG A 324 -24.20 -0.03 4.88
C ARG A 324 -24.98 1.24 5.22
N GLN A 325 -25.21 2.12 4.25
CA GLN A 325 -26.05 3.31 4.37
C GLN A 325 -27.55 3.01 4.35
N GLY A 326 -27.95 1.74 4.13
CA GLY A 326 -29.35 1.32 4.00
C GLY A 326 -29.97 1.65 2.64
N ASN A 327 -29.19 2.10 1.68
CA ASN A 327 -29.67 2.38 0.31
C ASN A 327 -29.59 1.11 -0.55
N LEU A 328 -30.54 0.20 -0.31
CA LEU A 328 -30.55 -1.14 -0.90
C LEU A 328 -30.68 -1.15 -2.43
N GLU A 329 -31.52 -0.25 -2.99
CA GLU A 329 -31.71 -0.16 -4.44
C GLU A 329 -30.41 0.29 -5.13
N ALA A 330 -29.74 1.29 -4.58
CA ALA A 330 -28.46 1.73 -5.13
C ALA A 330 -27.37 0.66 -4.98
N ALA A 331 -27.33 -0.10 -3.87
CA ALA A 331 -26.38 -1.19 -3.69
C ALA A 331 -26.57 -2.27 -4.78
N VAL A 332 -27.80 -2.69 -5.03
CA VAL A 332 -28.14 -3.66 -6.09
C VAL A 332 -27.73 -3.14 -7.46
N SER A 333 -28.15 -1.92 -7.81
CA SER A 333 -27.83 -1.34 -9.13
C SER A 333 -26.33 -1.19 -9.36
N CYS A 334 -25.57 -0.82 -8.33
CA CYS A 334 -24.12 -0.69 -8.40
C CYS A 334 -23.42 -2.03 -8.66
N ILE A 335 -23.79 -3.09 -7.91
CA ILE A 335 -23.12 -4.39 -8.04
C ILE A 335 -23.51 -5.11 -9.34
N GLU A 336 -24.78 -5.02 -9.77
CA GLU A 336 -25.24 -5.59 -11.02
C GLU A 336 -24.52 -4.95 -12.20
N ARG A 337 -24.44 -3.60 -12.26
CA ARG A 337 -23.68 -2.90 -13.29
C ARG A 337 -22.21 -3.31 -13.30
N GLY A 338 -21.55 -3.39 -12.13
CA GLY A 338 -20.16 -3.85 -12.06
C GLY A 338 -19.97 -5.26 -12.61
N LEU A 339 -20.90 -6.18 -12.35
CA LEU A 339 -20.87 -7.53 -12.88
C LEU A 339 -21.17 -7.61 -14.39
N ASP A 340 -22.00 -6.70 -14.92
CA ASP A 340 -22.32 -6.64 -16.37
C ASP A 340 -21.13 -6.07 -17.17
N GLU A 341 -20.37 -5.15 -16.60
CA GLU A 341 -19.21 -4.55 -17.24
C GLU A 341 -17.94 -5.42 -17.12
N GLU A 342 -17.84 -6.25 -16.08
CA GLU A 342 -16.67 -7.10 -15.84
C GLU A 342 -16.76 -8.40 -16.63
N SER A 343 -15.83 -8.59 -17.56
CA SER A 343 -15.81 -9.74 -18.47
C SER A 343 -14.84 -10.86 -18.05
N THR A 344 -13.88 -10.56 -17.15
CA THR A 344 -12.88 -11.53 -16.71
C THR A 344 -13.38 -12.36 -15.52
N GLN A 345 -13.02 -13.63 -15.45
CA GLN A 345 -13.43 -14.49 -14.33
C GLN A 345 -12.84 -14.01 -13.00
N LEU A 346 -11.56 -13.62 -12.99
CA LEU A 346 -10.90 -13.12 -11.78
C LEU A 346 -11.46 -11.77 -11.33
N GLY A 347 -11.78 -10.86 -12.26
CA GLY A 347 -12.45 -9.60 -11.96
C GLY A 347 -13.84 -9.83 -11.36
N ARG A 348 -14.63 -10.77 -11.92
CA ARG A 348 -15.93 -11.15 -11.37
C ARG A 348 -15.81 -11.77 -9.97
N ALA A 349 -14.78 -12.59 -9.73
CA ALA A 349 -14.54 -13.18 -8.40
C ALA A 349 -14.38 -12.13 -7.28
N ARG A 350 -13.92 -10.92 -7.60
CA ARG A 350 -13.85 -9.80 -6.64
C ARG A 350 -15.23 -9.18 -6.33
N LEU A 351 -16.16 -9.24 -7.27
CA LEU A 351 -17.51 -8.66 -7.14
C LEU A 351 -18.51 -9.63 -6.53
N LEU A 352 -18.38 -10.91 -6.83
CA LEU A 352 -19.35 -11.95 -6.46
C LEU A 352 -19.61 -12.07 -4.95
N PRO A 353 -18.61 -11.95 -4.03
CA PRO A 353 -18.88 -11.95 -2.59
C PRO A 353 -19.84 -10.83 -2.16
N ALA A 354 -19.63 -9.61 -2.67
CA ALA A 354 -20.51 -8.48 -2.39
C ALA A 354 -21.91 -8.67 -3.03
N CYS A 355 -21.97 -9.30 -4.20
CA CYS A 355 -23.25 -9.65 -4.83
C CYS A 355 -24.05 -10.63 -3.95
N VAL A 356 -23.38 -11.62 -3.33
CA VAL A 356 -24.04 -12.55 -2.38
C VAL A 356 -24.55 -11.79 -1.16
N ASP A 357 -23.72 -10.98 -0.52
CA ASP A 357 -24.11 -10.19 0.65
C ASP A 357 -25.33 -9.29 0.35
N ILE A 358 -25.26 -8.50 -0.73
CA ILE A 358 -26.31 -7.56 -1.12
C ILE A 358 -27.61 -8.31 -1.49
N SER A 359 -27.51 -9.39 -2.27
CA SER A 359 -28.66 -10.16 -2.72
C SER A 359 -29.40 -10.82 -1.57
N LEU A 360 -28.69 -11.33 -0.56
CA LEU A 360 -29.30 -11.90 0.64
C LEU A 360 -30.01 -10.84 1.48
N GLU A 361 -29.40 -9.65 1.63
CA GLU A 361 -29.97 -8.55 2.40
C GLU A 361 -31.30 -8.05 1.79
N VAL A 362 -31.41 -8.05 0.46
CA VAL A 362 -32.65 -7.66 -0.24
C VAL A 362 -33.60 -8.82 -0.51
N GLY A 363 -33.33 -10.03 0.00
CA GLY A 363 -34.17 -11.21 -0.17
C GLY A 363 -34.14 -11.88 -1.55
N ARG A 364 -33.13 -11.55 -2.38
CA ARG A 364 -32.96 -12.16 -3.73
C ARG A 364 -32.14 -13.46 -3.65
N HIS A 365 -32.66 -14.47 -2.99
CA HIS A 365 -31.95 -15.73 -2.71
C HIS A 365 -31.43 -16.45 -3.96
N GLU A 366 -32.20 -16.43 -5.06
CA GLU A 366 -31.79 -17.07 -6.32
C GLU A 366 -30.54 -16.38 -6.92
N ALA A 367 -30.50 -15.06 -6.91
CA ALA A 367 -29.35 -14.29 -7.40
C ALA A 367 -28.10 -14.55 -6.51
N ALA A 368 -28.27 -14.57 -5.18
CA ALA A 368 -27.20 -14.92 -4.26
C ALA A 368 -26.65 -16.33 -4.50
N THR A 369 -27.52 -17.31 -4.73
CA THR A 369 -27.13 -18.69 -5.02
C THR A 369 -26.32 -18.78 -6.32
N LYS A 370 -26.78 -18.15 -7.41
CA LYS A 370 -26.06 -18.11 -8.69
C LYS A 370 -24.67 -17.46 -8.55
N ALA A 371 -24.57 -16.35 -7.80
CA ALA A 371 -23.30 -15.68 -7.55
C ALA A 371 -22.33 -16.58 -6.74
N SER A 372 -22.84 -17.30 -5.75
CA SER A 372 -22.05 -18.26 -4.96
C SER A 372 -21.59 -19.46 -5.79
N GLU A 373 -22.42 -19.99 -6.69
CA GLU A 373 -22.08 -21.07 -7.60
C GLU A 373 -21.00 -20.64 -8.61
N GLU A 374 -21.15 -19.46 -9.21
CA GLU A 374 -20.15 -18.89 -10.10
C GLU A 374 -18.79 -18.70 -9.39
N LEU A 375 -18.80 -18.09 -8.19
CA LEU A 375 -17.59 -17.91 -7.38
C LEU A 375 -16.92 -19.25 -7.04
N THR A 376 -17.73 -20.29 -6.76
CA THR A 376 -17.21 -21.64 -6.47
C THR A 376 -16.52 -22.23 -7.69
N ALA A 377 -17.13 -22.12 -8.88
CA ALA A 377 -16.52 -22.60 -10.12
C ALA A 377 -15.19 -21.88 -10.44
N ILE A 378 -15.14 -20.56 -10.20
CA ILE A 378 -13.91 -19.78 -10.37
C ILE A 378 -12.84 -20.24 -9.35
N ALA A 379 -13.21 -20.40 -8.08
CA ALA A 379 -12.30 -20.85 -7.04
C ALA A 379 -11.74 -22.26 -7.30
N GLU A 380 -12.54 -23.17 -7.87
CA GLU A 380 -12.09 -24.49 -8.30
C GLU A 380 -11.11 -24.41 -9.48
N LYS A 381 -11.39 -23.54 -10.44
CA LYS A 381 -10.56 -23.37 -11.65
C LYS A 381 -9.18 -22.78 -11.32
N PHE A 382 -9.13 -21.74 -10.48
CA PHE A 382 -7.89 -21.01 -10.19
C PHE A 382 -7.15 -21.51 -8.94
N GLY A 383 -7.80 -22.21 -8.03
CA GLY A 383 -7.23 -23.03 -6.97
C GLY A 383 -6.57 -22.29 -5.81
N THR A 384 -6.58 -20.94 -5.74
CA THR A 384 -5.91 -20.21 -4.66
C THR A 384 -6.68 -20.29 -3.34
N THR A 385 -5.93 -20.25 -2.24
CA THR A 385 -6.49 -20.38 -0.87
C THR A 385 -7.53 -19.29 -0.58
N ALA A 386 -7.30 -18.05 -1.01
CA ALA A 386 -8.22 -16.95 -0.76
C ALA A 386 -9.51 -17.06 -1.59
N LEU A 387 -9.43 -17.47 -2.86
CA LEU A 387 -10.63 -17.73 -3.68
C LEU A 387 -11.48 -18.87 -3.09
N GLN A 388 -10.83 -19.93 -2.63
CA GLN A 388 -11.51 -21.04 -1.94
C GLN A 388 -12.17 -20.58 -0.65
N ALA A 389 -11.50 -19.70 0.12
CA ALA A 389 -12.06 -19.12 1.34
C ALA A 389 -13.28 -18.22 1.03
N ALA A 390 -13.19 -17.37 0.01
CA ALA A 390 -14.30 -16.52 -0.43
C ALA A 390 -15.51 -17.35 -0.86
N ALA A 391 -15.30 -18.39 -1.67
CA ALA A 391 -16.36 -19.31 -2.12
C ALA A 391 -17.00 -20.05 -0.94
N ALA A 392 -16.20 -20.52 0.02
CA ALA A 392 -16.72 -21.16 1.24
C ALA A 392 -17.56 -20.18 2.08
N CYS A 393 -17.12 -18.94 2.26
CA CYS A 393 -17.90 -17.93 2.95
C CYS A 393 -19.24 -17.64 2.24
N ALA A 394 -19.23 -17.54 0.91
CA ALA A 394 -20.44 -17.37 0.11
C ALA A 394 -21.42 -18.56 0.28
N ARG A 395 -20.93 -19.80 0.19
CA ARG A 395 -21.75 -21.00 0.48
C ARG A 395 -22.25 -21.03 1.92
N GLY A 396 -21.42 -20.58 2.87
CA GLY A 396 -21.78 -20.45 4.28
C GLY A 396 -22.95 -19.49 4.49
N LEU A 397 -22.96 -18.35 3.80
CA LEU A 397 -24.04 -17.37 3.83
C LEU A 397 -25.35 -17.96 3.25
N ILE A 398 -25.28 -18.65 2.11
CA ILE A 398 -26.44 -19.33 1.51
C ILE A 398 -26.98 -20.40 2.46
N ALA A 399 -26.11 -21.23 3.04
CA ALA A 399 -26.51 -22.26 3.99
C ALA A 399 -27.17 -21.67 5.26
N ARG A 400 -26.64 -20.55 5.77
CA ARG A 400 -27.20 -19.82 6.90
C ARG A 400 -28.59 -19.26 6.57
N SER A 401 -28.78 -18.66 5.40
CA SER A 401 -30.08 -18.11 4.96
C SER A 401 -31.15 -19.19 4.71
N SER A 402 -30.74 -20.44 4.55
CA SER A 402 -31.61 -21.60 4.35
C SER A 402 -31.75 -22.48 5.60
N ASP A 403 -31.37 -21.96 6.78
CA ASP A 403 -31.39 -22.65 8.07
C ASP A 403 -30.57 -23.96 8.12
N ALA A 404 -29.65 -24.15 7.18
CA ALA A 404 -28.75 -25.30 7.11
C ALA A 404 -27.51 -25.10 8.01
N ALA A 405 -27.72 -24.94 9.31
CA ALA A 405 -26.69 -24.55 10.28
C ALA A 405 -25.43 -25.44 10.28
N ALA A 406 -25.57 -26.76 10.10
CA ALA A 406 -24.44 -27.68 10.05
C ALA A 406 -23.52 -27.42 8.83
N ALA A 407 -24.10 -27.13 7.67
CA ALA A 407 -23.37 -26.76 6.46
C ALA A 407 -22.71 -25.38 6.65
N ALA A 408 -23.46 -24.38 7.12
CA ALA A 408 -22.95 -23.05 7.37
C ALA A 408 -21.73 -23.06 8.32
N ARG A 409 -21.80 -23.82 9.42
CA ARG A 409 -20.65 -23.98 10.35
C ARG A 409 -19.42 -24.58 9.69
N ARG A 410 -19.59 -25.59 8.85
CA ARG A 410 -18.47 -26.21 8.13
C ARG A 410 -17.82 -25.21 7.18
N GLU A 411 -18.60 -24.50 6.39
CA GLU A 411 -18.12 -23.55 5.41
C GLU A 411 -17.40 -22.35 6.07
N PHE A 412 -17.98 -21.75 7.12
CA PHE A 412 -17.33 -20.62 7.82
C PHE A 412 -16.09 -21.02 8.60
N ARG A 413 -16.01 -22.23 9.18
CA ARG A 413 -14.78 -22.73 9.79
C ARG A 413 -13.67 -22.90 8.76
N PHE A 414 -14.00 -23.48 7.61
CA PHE A 414 -13.04 -23.59 6.51
C PHE A 414 -12.63 -22.19 6.02
N GLY A 415 -13.58 -21.31 5.74
CA GLY A 415 -13.32 -19.95 5.27
C GLY A 415 -12.43 -19.16 6.22
N SER A 416 -12.74 -19.18 7.53
CA SER A 416 -11.92 -18.49 8.53
C SER A 416 -10.48 -19.01 8.59
N LYS A 417 -10.28 -20.33 8.53
CA LYS A 417 -8.95 -20.94 8.49
C LYS A 417 -8.20 -20.55 7.22
N ALA A 418 -8.84 -20.71 6.07
CA ALA A 418 -8.22 -20.45 4.77
C ALA A 418 -7.88 -18.95 4.58
N TRP A 419 -8.72 -18.03 5.04
CA TRP A 419 -8.39 -16.61 5.07
C TRP A 419 -7.20 -16.28 5.99
N GLY A 420 -7.08 -16.96 7.13
CA GLY A 420 -5.91 -16.86 8.01
C GLY A 420 -4.63 -17.35 7.31
N GLU A 421 -4.71 -18.47 6.61
CA GLU A 421 -3.59 -19.03 5.82
C GLU A 421 -3.22 -18.11 4.64
N ALA A 422 -4.18 -17.43 4.04
CA ALA A 422 -3.97 -16.46 2.98
C ALA A 422 -3.39 -15.10 3.48
N GLY A 423 -3.29 -14.89 4.79
CA GLY A 423 -2.78 -13.65 5.37
C GLY A 423 -3.78 -12.50 5.39
N ALA A 424 -5.10 -12.78 5.35
CA ALA A 424 -6.18 -11.81 5.34
C ALA A 424 -6.96 -11.80 6.67
N PRO A 425 -6.43 -11.16 7.73
CA PRO A 425 -7.00 -11.24 9.08
C PRO A 425 -8.40 -10.63 9.19
N TYR A 426 -8.71 -9.62 8.39
CA TYR A 426 -10.03 -9.00 8.38
C TYR A 426 -11.09 -9.98 7.87
N GLU A 427 -10.85 -10.63 6.73
CA GLU A 427 -11.77 -11.60 6.15
C GLU A 427 -11.92 -12.86 7.04
N ALA A 428 -10.82 -13.28 7.67
CA ALA A 428 -10.87 -14.36 8.66
C ALA A 428 -11.77 -14.00 9.85
N ALA A 429 -11.72 -12.76 10.34
CA ALA A 429 -12.57 -12.27 11.42
C ALA A 429 -14.04 -12.12 10.98
N ARG A 430 -14.30 -11.70 9.72
CA ARG A 430 -15.66 -11.70 9.16
C ARG A 430 -16.27 -13.10 9.16
N ALA A 431 -15.52 -14.10 8.69
CA ALA A 431 -15.97 -15.49 8.68
C ALA A 431 -16.25 -16.02 10.09
N ARG A 432 -15.45 -15.64 11.10
CA ARG A 432 -15.70 -15.95 12.52
C ARG A 432 -16.97 -15.29 13.05
N LEU A 433 -17.22 -14.05 12.68
CA LEU A 433 -18.43 -13.34 13.08
C LEU A 433 -19.69 -14.03 12.50
N GLU A 434 -19.64 -14.48 11.25
CA GLU A 434 -20.73 -15.27 10.66
C GLU A 434 -20.89 -16.63 11.35
N LEU A 435 -19.79 -17.28 11.74
CA LEU A 435 -19.82 -18.52 12.51
C LEU A 435 -20.47 -18.31 13.90
N ALA A 436 -20.18 -17.17 14.56
CA ALA A 436 -20.81 -16.80 15.82
C ALA A 436 -22.34 -16.66 15.67
N ARG A 437 -22.81 -16.04 14.56
CA ARG A 437 -24.25 -15.93 14.26
C ARG A 437 -24.90 -17.29 14.07
N VAL A 438 -24.22 -18.23 13.41
CA VAL A 438 -24.75 -19.60 13.25
C VAL A 438 -24.85 -20.32 14.59
N TYR A 439 -23.89 -20.13 15.51
CA TYR A 439 -23.98 -20.69 16.86
C TYR A 439 -25.10 -20.05 17.67
N GLU A 440 -25.32 -18.75 17.54
CA GLU A 440 -26.45 -18.07 18.17
C GLU A 440 -27.80 -18.62 17.71
N MET A 441 -27.99 -18.79 16.37
CA MET A 441 -29.19 -19.39 15.77
C MET A 441 -29.45 -20.80 16.27
N THR A 442 -28.41 -21.59 16.57
CA THR A 442 -28.55 -22.96 17.12
C THR A 442 -28.57 -23.05 18.64
N GLY A 443 -28.55 -21.91 19.34
CA GLY A 443 -28.62 -21.84 20.79
C GLY A 443 -27.31 -22.15 21.52
N ASP A 444 -26.19 -22.34 20.82
CA ASP A 444 -24.87 -22.54 21.41
C ASP A 444 -24.22 -21.19 21.74
N ARG A 445 -24.67 -20.60 22.85
CA ARG A 445 -24.24 -19.27 23.29
C ARG A 445 -22.76 -19.18 23.62
N ASP A 446 -22.20 -20.25 24.20
CA ASP A 446 -20.78 -20.25 24.59
C ASP A 446 -19.87 -20.21 23.34
N ALA A 447 -20.15 -21.04 22.34
CA ALA A 447 -19.44 -21.03 21.10
C ALA A 447 -19.64 -19.71 20.33
N SER A 448 -20.86 -19.16 20.30
CA SER A 448 -21.16 -17.85 19.72
C SER A 448 -20.32 -16.75 20.34
N THR A 449 -20.33 -16.66 21.68
CA THR A 449 -19.55 -15.65 22.44
C THR A 449 -18.04 -15.79 22.18
N MET A 450 -17.52 -17.03 22.14
CA MET A 450 -16.10 -17.28 21.91
C MET A 450 -15.66 -16.80 20.53
N GLU A 451 -16.39 -17.16 19.48
CA GLU A 451 -16.05 -16.74 18.10
C GLU A 451 -16.25 -15.23 17.90
N ALA A 452 -17.31 -14.66 18.50
CA ALA A 452 -17.55 -13.22 18.44
C ALA A 452 -16.44 -12.42 19.15
N ARG A 453 -15.93 -12.86 20.31
CA ARG A 453 -14.80 -12.22 20.99
C ARG A 453 -13.50 -12.30 20.18
N ALA A 454 -13.24 -13.44 19.53
CA ALA A 454 -12.07 -13.59 18.67
C ALA A 454 -12.14 -12.67 17.43
N ALA A 455 -13.32 -12.52 16.85
CA ALA A 455 -13.57 -11.57 15.76
C ALA A 455 -13.42 -10.12 16.24
N LEU A 456 -14.02 -9.77 17.38
CA LEU A 456 -13.94 -8.44 18.00
C LEU A 456 -12.50 -8.00 18.23
N ALA A 457 -11.69 -8.85 18.87
CA ALA A 457 -10.27 -8.56 19.13
C ALA A 457 -9.50 -8.25 17.83
N THR A 458 -9.82 -8.96 16.75
CA THR A 458 -9.20 -8.70 15.44
C THR A 458 -9.68 -7.37 14.85
N PHE A 459 -10.99 -7.10 14.85
CA PHE A 459 -11.54 -5.84 14.33
C PHE A 459 -11.05 -4.62 15.09
N GLU A 460 -10.94 -4.71 16.43
CA GLU A 460 -10.37 -3.65 17.26
C GLU A 460 -8.91 -3.38 16.91
N ARG A 461 -8.09 -4.40 16.79
CA ARG A 461 -6.68 -4.29 16.39
C ARG A 461 -6.51 -3.65 15.03
N LEU A 462 -7.39 -3.95 14.07
CA LEU A 462 -7.38 -3.40 12.71
C LEU A 462 -7.98 -1.99 12.63
N GLY A 463 -8.75 -1.55 13.64
CA GLY A 463 -9.51 -0.31 13.59
C GLY A 463 -10.81 -0.41 12.79
N ALA A 464 -11.34 -1.62 12.57
CA ALA A 464 -12.59 -1.90 11.86
C ALA A 464 -13.82 -1.59 12.73
N ALA A 465 -14.04 -0.31 13.02
CA ALA A 465 -15.02 0.13 13.99
C ALA A 465 -16.47 -0.33 13.71
N PRO A 466 -16.97 -0.38 12.46
CA PRO A 466 -18.31 -0.90 12.17
C PRO A 466 -18.47 -2.37 12.54
N ASP A 467 -17.49 -3.21 12.21
CA ASP A 467 -17.57 -4.65 12.42
C ASP A 467 -17.25 -5.03 13.86
N ALA A 468 -16.38 -4.26 14.53
CA ALA A 468 -16.17 -4.38 15.98
C ALA A 468 -17.47 -4.18 16.75
N ARG A 469 -18.31 -3.19 16.39
CA ARG A 469 -19.64 -3.00 17.01
C ARG A 469 -20.57 -4.19 16.80
N LYS A 470 -20.60 -4.78 15.60
CA LYS A 470 -21.41 -5.98 15.30
C LYS A 470 -20.93 -7.17 16.14
N ALA A 471 -19.62 -7.37 16.25
CA ALA A 471 -19.03 -8.46 17.02
C ALA A 471 -19.27 -8.29 18.52
N ALA A 472 -19.16 -7.08 19.06
CA ALA A 472 -19.43 -6.77 20.46
C ALA A 472 -20.87 -7.13 20.88
N GLY A 473 -21.86 -6.89 20.02
CA GLY A 473 -23.26 -7.27 20.23
C GLY A 473 -23.44 -8.77 20.46
N LEU A 474 -22.75 -9.62 19.71
CA LEU A 474 -22.79 -11.08 19.86
C LEU A 474 -21.88 -11.61 20.99
N ALA A 475 -20.82 -10.89 21.31
CA ALA A 475 -19.86 -11.29 22.35
C ALA A 475 -20.44 -11.21 23.78
N GLY A 476 -21.70 -10.78 23.94
CA GLY A 476 -22.28 -10.50 25.26
C GLY A 476 -21.49 -9.41 26.03
N ALA A 477 -20.55 -8.75 25.34
CA ALA A 477 -20.14 -7.45 25.80
C ALA A 477 -21.44 -6.64 25.77
N GLU A 478 -22.01 -6.32 26.96
CA GLU A 478 -22.97 -5.24 27.01
C GLU A 478 -22.46 -4.22 26.01
N THR A 479 -23.36 -3.72 25.19
CA THR A 479 -23.10 -2.47 24.50
C THR A 479 -22.82 -1.44 25.62
N ALA A 480 -21.63 -1.49 26.18
CA ALA A 480 -20.91 -0.29 26.37
C ALA A 480 -20.99 0.28 24.93
N ALA A 481 -22.05 1.06 24.68
CA ALA A 481 -21.98 2.15 23.74
C ALA A 481 -20.53 2.52 23.81
N VAL A 482 -19.75 2.50 22.69
CA VAL A 482 -18.38 2.99 22.75
C VAL A 482 -18.53 4.21 23.63
N ALA A 483 -18.52 3.94 24.94
CA ALA A 483 -18.48 4.96 25.94
C ALA A 483 -17.13 5.46 25.57
N VAL A 484 -17.16 6.56 24.82
CA VAL A 484 -16.03 7.42 24.62
C VAL A 484 -15.51 7.54 26.04
N HIS A 485 -14.64 6.56 26.43
CA HIS A 485 -13.97 6.61 27.69
C HIS A 485 -13.00 7.77 27.51
N ARG A 486 -13.55 8.96 27.70
CA ARG A 486 -12.77 10.11 28.09
C ARG A 486 -12.30 9.80 29.50
N GLY A 487 -11.30 8.95 29.57
CA GLY A 487 -10.56 8.76 30.81
C GLY A 487 -9.46 9.81 30.85
N SER A 488 -9.24 10.40 31.98
CA SER A 488 -8.03 11.16 32.22
C SER A 488 -6.86 10.19 32.16
N LYS A 489 -5.96 10.39 31.20
CA LYS A 489 -4.72 9.64 31.04
C LYS A 489 -3.55 10.61 31.10
N THR A 490 -2.43 10.14 31.58
CA THR A 490 -1.18 10.88 31.48
C THR A 490 -0.34 10.34 30.35
N PHE A 491 -0.03 11.20 29.40
CA PHE A 491 0.78 10.87 28.25
C PHE A 491 2.22 11.33 28.44
N MET A 492 3.13 10.40 28.17
CA MET A 492 4.57 10.63 28.13
C MET A 492 5.07 10.59 26.70
N PHE A 493 5.85 11.59 26.30
CA PHE A 493 6.62 11.57 25.07
C PHE A 493 8.10 11.64 25.43
N THR A 494 8.89 10.71 24.89
CA THR A 494 10.35 10.70 25.02
C THR A 494 10.99 10.85 23.66
N ASP A 495 12.20 11.42 23.60
CA ASP A 495 12.93 11.57 22.33
C ASP A 495 14.44 11.77 22.62
N ILE A 496 15.32 11.18 21.78
CA ILE A 496 16.79 11.37 21.91
C ILE A 496 17.18 12.70 21.27
N VAL A 497 17.80 13.55 22.05
CA VAL A 497 18.23 14.87 21.57
C VAL A 497 19.42 14.77 20.65
N ARG A 498 19.33 15.40 19.45
CA ARG A 498 20.38 15.42 18.42
C ARG A 498 20.76 14.01 17.91
N SER A 499 19.78 13.14 17.77
CA SER A 499 19.99 11.76 17.28
C SER A 499 20.76 11.72 15.96
N THR A 500 20.42 12.56 14.98
CA THR A 500 21.12 12.64 13.68
C THR A 500 22.62 12.94 13.84
N SER A 501 22.96 13.95 14.63
CA SER A 501 24.37 14.29 14.88
C SER A 501 25.10 13.20 15.68
N LEU A 502 24.36 12.45 16.47
CA LEU A 502 24.91 11.34 17.23
C LEU A 502 25.23 10.14 16.32
N VAL A 503 24.34 9.82 15.38
CA VAL A 503 24.59 8.81 14.33
C VAL A 503 25.85 9.16 13.54
N GLU A 504 25.97 10.41 13.09
CA GLU A 504 27.16 10.89 12.37
C GLU A 504 28.47 10.74 13.19
N ALA A 505 28.38 10.90 14.51
CA ALA A 505 29.55 10.83 15.38
C ALA A 505 30.00 9.40 15.71
N ILE A 506 29.07 8.44 15.87
CA ILE A 506 29.40 7.09 16.35
C ILE A 506 29.26 6.01 15.25
N GLY A 507 28.64 6.32 14.12
CA GLY A 507 28.39 5.40 13.02
C GLY A 507 27.13 4.53 13.21
N ASP A 508 26.63 3.96 12.11
CA ASP A 508 25.35 3.26 12.07
C ASP A 508 25.28 2.00 12.94
N ASP A 509 26.35 1.22 13.01
CA ASP A 509 26.39 -0.02 13.81
C ASP A 509 26.30 0.29 15.32
N ALA A 510 27.14 1.21 15.80
CA ALA A 510 27.14 1.63 17.20
C ALA A 510 25.82 2.33 17.58
N TRP A 511 25.23 3.08 16.65
CA TRP A 511 23.92 3.68 16.82
C TRP A 511 22.83 2.62 16.97
N THR A 512 22.83 1.59 16.13
CA THR A 512 21.86 0.49 16.18
C THR A 512 21.91 -0.25 17.52
N ASP A 513 23.09 -0.52 18.04
CA ASP A 513 23.27 -1.17 19.33
C ASP A 513 22.83 -0.27 20.49
N LEU A 514 23.13 1.03 20.41
CA LEU A 514 22.71 2.03 21.39
C LEU A 514 21.19 2.16 21.46
N VAL A 515 20.51 2.27 20.31
CA VAL A 515 19.04 2.36 20.25
C VAL A 515 18.39 1.08 20.78
N ARG A 516 18.93 -0.07 20.43
CA ARG A 516 18.44 -1.36 20.95
C ARG A 516 18.51 -1.42 22.47
N TRP A 517 19.64 -1.03 23.07
CA TRP A 517 19.80 -0.96 24.52
C TRP A 517 18.84 0.07 25.14
N HIS A 518 18.75 1.27 24.56
CA HIS A 518 17.82 2.33 24.99
C HIS A 518 16.38 1.84 24.99
N ASP A 519 15.92 1.25 23.90
CA ASP A 519 14.55 0.78 23.75
C ASP A 519 14.21 -0.32 24.74
N GLN A 520 15.09 -1.30 24.93
CA GLN A 520 14.91 -2.37 25.92
C GLN A 520 14.86 -1.81 27.33
N THR A 521 15.71 -0.83 27.64
CA THR A 521 15.76 -0.19 28.95
C THR A 521 14.49 0.58 29.24
N LEU A 522 14.02 1.40 28.29
CA LEU A 522 12.80 2.19 28.49
C LEU A 522 11.56 1.30 28.59
N ARG A 523 11.42 0.28 27.73
CA ARG A 523 10.30 -0.67 27.80
C ARG A 523 10.24 -1.41 29.14
N SER A 524 11.38 -1.80 29.69
CA SER A 524 11.44 -2.40 31.02
C SER A 524 10.95 -1.43 32.10
N LEU A 525 11.29 -0.16 32.02
CA LEU A 525 10.82 0.86 32.94
C LEU A 525 9.34 1.16 32.76
N PHE A 526 8.83 1.25 31.53
CA PHE A 526 7.39 1.38 31.29
C PHE A 526 6.60 0.26 31.96
N ALA A 527 7.03 -1.00 31.77
CA ALA A 527 6.38 -2.16 32.37
C ALA A 527 6.39 -2.12 33.92
N ASN A 528 7.47 -1.59 34.54
CA ASN A 528 7.60 -1.50 35.99
C ASN A 528 6.70 -0.42 36.62
N TYR A 529 6.25 0.55 35.82
CA TYR A 529 5.42 1.68 36.27
C TYR A 529 4.03 1.69 35.61
N ASP A 530 3.55 0.54 35.11
CA ASP A 530 2.25 0.35 34.48
C ASP A 530 2.02 1.27 33.24
N GLY A 531 3.10 1.63 32.55
CA GLY A 531 3.06 2.40 31.31
C GLY A 531 2.74 1.53 30.11
N GLN A 532 1.72 1.91 29.35
CA GLN A 532 1.35 1.27 28.10
C GLN A 532 2.04 1.98 26.93
N GLU A 533 2.95 1.30 26.25
CA GLU A 533 3.49 1.78 24.97
C GLU A 533 2.36 1.91 23.96
N VAL A 534 2.16 3.10 23.41
CA VAL A 534 1.10 3.42 22.43
C VAL A 534 1.66 3.47 21.03
N ASP A 535 2.86 4.08 20.88
CA ASP A 535 3.57 4.20 19.61
C ASP A 535 5.07 4.34 19.86
N HIS A 536 5.87 3.93 18.87
CA HIS A 536 7.31 4.09 18.85
C HIS A 536 7.74 4.54 17.46
N ALA A 537 8.29 5.74 17.36
CA ALA A 537 8.71 6.32 16.10
C ALA A 537 10.16 6.76 16.16
N GLY A 538 11.02 6.06 15.42
CA GLY A 538 12.46 6.36 15.37
C GLY A 538 13.14 6.09 16.71
N ASP A 539 13.53 7.16 17.43
CA ASP A 539 14.22 7.15 18.70
C ASP A 539 13.36 7.66 19.87
N GLY A 540 12.04 7.81 19.65
CA GLY A 540 11.11 8.33 20.63
C GLY A 540 9.94 7.39 20.93
N PHE A 541 9.42 7.46 22.17
CA PHE A 541 8.27 6.71 22.61
C PHE A 541 7.08 7.61 22.93
N PHE A 542 5.90 7.12 22.62
CA PHE A 542 4.63 7.61 23.09
C PHE A 542 4.01 6.57 24.05
N VAL A 543 3.85 6.93 25.32
CA VAL A 543 3.40 6.03 26.40
C VAL A 543 2.22 6.63 27.14
N ALA A 544 1.22 5.82 27.47
CA ALA A 544 0.06 6.21 28.23
C ALA A 544 0.08 5.56 29.64
N PHE A 545 -0.26 6.34 30.66
CA PHE A 545 -0.39 5.89 32.04
C PHE A 545 -1.79 6.20 32.56
N ASP A 546 -2.30 5.33 33.41
CA ASP A 546 -3.56 5.55 34.10
C ASP A 546 -3.44 6.58 35.24
N ASP A 547 -2.22 6.67 35.81
CA ASP A 547 -1.91 7.52 36.93
C ASP A 547 -0.76 8.48 36.62
N ALA A 548 -0.91 9.74 37.04
CA ALA A 548 0.07 10.77 36.80
C ALA A 548 1.36 10.58 37.66
N ASP A 549 1.21 10.08 38.86
CA ASP A 549 2.33 9.82 39.76
C ASP A 549 3.22 8.71 39.16
N SER A 550 2.63 7.62 38.66
CA SER A 550 3.35 6.54 37.94
C SER A 550 4.13 7.04 36.73
N ALA A 551 3.53 7.92 35.93
CA ALA A 551 4.19 8.53 34.76
C ALA A 551 5.40 9.39 35.18
N ILE A 552 5.26 10.16 36.24
CA ILE A 552 6.33 11.02 36.76
C ILE A 552 7.47 10.18 37.32
N GLU A 553 7.19 9.20 38.18
CA GLU A 553 8.19 8.30 38.76
C GLU A 553 8.92 7.50 37.66
N CYS A 554 8.20 7.04 36.64
CA CYS A 554 8.81 6.40 35.47
C CYS A 554 9.80 7.34 34.75
N SER A 555 9.41 8.60 34.53
CA SER A 555 10.29 9.59 33.87
C SER A 555 11.54 9.89 34.67
N VAL A 556 11.43 9.97 36.00
CA VAL A 556 12.58 10.13 36.91
C VAL A 556 13.49 8.88 36.87
N ALA A 557 12.89 7.69 36.89
CA ALA A 557 13.64 6.42 36.79
C ALA A 557 14.41 6.32 35.46
N ILE A 558 13.82 6.77 34.36
CA ILE A 558 14.47 6.81 33.04
C ILE A 558 15.73 7.70 33.11
N GLN A 559 15.61 8.95 33.58
CA GLN A 559 16.74 9.86 33.64
C GLN A 559 17.86 9.37 34.57
N ARG A 560 17.50 8.78 35.72
CA ARG A 560 18.46 8.16 36.63
C ARG A 560 19.16 6.97 35.99
N ARG A 561 18.44 6.07 35.31
CA ARG A 561 19.03 4.92 34.62
C ARG A 561 20.01 5.34 33.52
N LEU A 562 19.67 6.36 32.74
CA LEU A 562 20.54 6.91 31.71
C LEU A 562 21.79 7.56 32.31
N ARG A 563 21.66 8.30 33.43
CA ARG A 563 22.78 8.87 34.17
C ARG A 563 23.70 7.78 34.69
N ASP A 564 23.16 6.73 35.30
CA ASP A 564 23.95 5.66 35.90
C ASP A 564 24.69 4.87 34.81
N HIS A 565 24.05 4.59 33.69
CA HIS A 565 24.70 3.97 32.54
C HIS A 565 25.84 4.82 31.99
N ARG A 566 25.67 6.16 31.94
CA ARG A 566 26.76 7.08 31.55
C ARG A 566 27.94 7.03 32.50
N ARG A 567 27.71 6.88 33.81
CA ARG A 567 28.76 6.73 34.81
C ARG A 567 29.50 5.40 34.69
N GLU A 568 28.78 4.33 34.39
CA GLU A 568 29.30 2.95 34.30
C GLU A 568 30.05 2.70 32.97
N HIS A 569 29.56 3.25 31.86
CA HIS A 569 30.01 2.92 30.50
C HIS A 569 30.60 4.13 29.75
N GLY A 570 30.64 5.30 30.37
CA GLY A 570 31.19 6.53 29.80
C GLY A 570 30.27 7.30 28.89
N PHE A 571 29.16 6.68 28.41
CA PHE A 571 28.22 7.29 27.49
C PHE A 571 26.76 6.79 27.72
N ALA A 572 25.78 7.67 27.55
CA ALA A 572 24.37 7.38 27.35
C ALA A 572 23.73 8.54 26.56
N PRO A 573 22.70 8.26 25.72
CA PRO A 573 22.02 9.33 25.00
C PRO A 573 21.34 10.30 25.96
N GLN A 574 21.16 11.54 25.53
CA GLN A 574 20.34 12.49 26.26
C GLN A 574 18.90 12.39 25.78
N VAL A 575 18.00 12.05 26.69
CA VAL A 575 16.57 11.91 26.38
C VAL A 575 15.84 13.10 26.99
N ARG A 576 14.96 13.72 26.22
CA ARG A 576 13.98 14.70 26.70
C ARG A 576 12.65 14.01 26.94
N ILE A 577 11.95 14.42 27.99
CA ILE A 577 10.67 13.81 28.41
C ILE A 577 9.63 14.89 28.64
N GLY A 578 8.44 14.73 28.07
CA GLY A 578 7.28 15.58 28.31
C GLY A 578 6.08 14.81 28.80
N LEU A 579 5.39 15.36 29.81
CA LEU A 579 4.22 14.75 30.43
C LEU A 579 3.02 15.69 30.41
N HIS A 580 1.84 15.14 30.08
CA HIS A 580 0.59 15.89 30.14
C HIS A 580 -0.59 14.96 30.47
N ALA A 581 -1.30 15.28 31.55
CA ALA A 581 -2.56 14.62 31.91
C ALA A 581 -3.73 15.32 31.21
N THR A 582 -4.54 14.55 30.51
CA THR A 582 -5.67 15.08 29.74
C THR A 582 -6.72 14.01 29.50
N GLU A 583 -7.93 14.44 29.22
CA GLU A 583 -8.94 13.55 28.66
C GLU A 583 -8.59 13.23 27.20
N ALA A 584 -8.49 11.96 26.87
CA ALA A 584 -8.26 11.51 25.51
C ALA A 584 -9.24 10.40 25.11
N LEU A 585 -9.54 10.38 23.82
CA LEU A 585 -10.35 9.35 23.21
C LEU A 585 -9.46 8.15 22.85
N ARG A 586 -9.69 7.00 23.47
CA ARG A 586 -9.05 5.75 23.05
C ARG A 586 -9.63 5.29 21.72
N THR A 587 -8.79 5.08 20.71
CA THR A 587 -9.17 4.60 19.38
C THR A 587 -8.29 3.41 19.00
N GLY A 588 -8.80 2.20 19.12
CA GLY A 588 -8.00 0.98 18.93
C GLY A 588 -6.85 0.88 19.93
N SER A 589 -5.62 0.67 19.45
CA SER A 589 -4.40 0.64 20.27
C SER A 589 -3.87 2.03 20.64
N GLY A 590 -4.44 3.11 20.09
CA GLY A 590 -3.93 4.48 20.23
C GLY A 590 -4.89 5.42 20.94
N TYR A 591 -4.46 6.68 21.08
CA TYR A 591 -5.25 7.77 21.66
C TYR A 591 -5.33 8.93 20.70
N LYS A 592 -6.51 9.56 20.60
CA LYS A 592 -6.75 10.76 19.77
C LYS A 592 -7.36 11.87 20.63
N GLY A 593 -7.01 13.09 20.29
CA GLY A 593 -7.56 14.28 20.95
C GLY A 593 -6.57 15.43 21.00
N LYS A 594 -7.09 16.63 21.27
CA LYS A 594 -6.30 17.85 21.42
C LYS A 594 -5.18 17.68 22.46
N GLY A 595 -5.47 17.03 23.59
CA GLY A 595 -4.53 16.84 24.70
C GLY A 595 -3.34 15.92 24.34
N VAL A 596 -3.50 14.93 23.45
CA VAL A 596 -2.37 14.11 22.95
C VAL A 596 -1.39 14.99 22.19
N HIS A 597 -1.90 15.91 21.33
CA HIS A 597 -1.05 16.87 20.63
C HIS A 597 -0.39 17.89 21.56
N GLU A 598 -1.07 18.26 22.68
CA GLU A 598 -0.50 19.12 23.72
C GLU A 598 0.66 18.40 24.41
N ALA A 599 0.51 17.13 24.80
CA ALA A 599 1.55 16.30 25.39
C ALA A 599 2.81 16.21 24.50
N ALA A 600 2.66 15.91 23.22
CA ALA A 600 3.77 15.86 22.28
C ALA A 600 4.50 17.20 22.18
N ARG A 601 3.78 18.32 22.18
CA ARG A 601 4.39 19.66 22.12
C ARG A 601 5.06 20.08 23.41
N ILE A 602 4.58 19.62 24.58
CA ILE A 602 5.24 19.79 25.86
C ILE A 602 6.58 19.03 25.85
N GLY A 603 6.59 17.79 25.34
CA GLY A 603 7.82 17.02 25.16
C GLY A 603 8.86 17.73 24.28
N ALA A 604 8.41 18.40 23.23
CA ALA A 604 9.29 19.16 22.35
C ALA A 604 9.91 20.41 23.00
N LEU A 605 9.37 20.91 24.12
CA LEU A 605 9.92 22.03 24.88
C LEU A 605 11.07 21.62 25.83
N ALA A 606 11.17 20.34 26.15
CA ALA A 606 12.20 19.83 27.03
C ALA A 606 13.58 19.79 26.33
N GLN A 607 14.63 20.07 27.08
CA GLN A 607 16.01 19.89 26.64
C GLN A 607 16.52 18.48 27.01
N GLY A 608 17.66 18.10 26.50
CA GLY A 608 18.26 16.79 26.81
C GLY A 608 18.50 16.64 28.33
N GLY A 609 17.94 15.58 28.89
CA GLY A 609 17.97 15.34 30.35
C GLY A 609 16.86 16.04 31.13
N GLU A 610 16.01 16.84 30.50
CA GLU A 610 14.87 17.48 31.18
C GLU A 610 13.62 16.63 31.20
N ILE A 611 12.84 16.78 32.26
CA ILE A 611 11.46 16.28 32.41
C ILE A 611 10.55 17.51 32.56
N VAL A 612 9.76 17.80 31.51
CA VAL A 612 8.82 18.92 31.49
C VAL A 612 7.40 18.38 31.67
N VAL A 613 6.68 18.93 32.63
CA VAL A 613 5.35 18.48 33.01
C VAL A 613 4.37 19.65 32.99
N SER A 614 3.17 19.45 32.45
CA SER A 614 2.11 20.45 32.62
C SER A 614 1.65 20.49 34.08
N ARG A 615 1.34 21.68 34.58
CA ARG A 615 0.95 21.86 35.99
C ARG A 615 -0.26 21.05 36.39
N VAL A 616 -1.19 20.80 35.48
CA VAL A 616 -2.38 19.98 35.72
C VAL A 616 -2.05 18.50 35.96
N THR A 617 -0.85 18.05 35.60
CA THR A 617 -0.39 16.66 35.73
C THR A 617 0.28 16.39 37.11
N LEU A 618 0.64 17.41 37.87
CA LEU A 618 1.54 17.23 39.00
C LEU A 618 0.94 16.40 40.18
N GLY A 619 -0.38 16.42 40.40
CA GLY A 619 -1.02 15.63 41.44
C GLY A 619 -0.26 15.68 42.80
N ASN A 620 -0.03 14.50 43.37
CA ASN A 620 0.76 14.35 44.60
C ASN A 620 2.28 14.45 44.39
N ALA A 621 2.77 14.37 43.17
CA ALA A 621 4.19 14.45 42.84
C ALA A 621 4.79 15.84 43.16
N ALA A 622 3.95 16.88 43.21
CA ALA A 622 4.36 18.22 43.60
C ALA A 622 5.00 18.28 45.01
N SER A 623 4.68 17.34 45.90
CA SER A 623 5.25 17.24 47.28
C SER A 623 6.47 16.33 47.36
N ARG A 624 6.76 15.53 46.32
CA ARG A 624 7.86 14.53 46.33
C ARG A 624 9.11 14.98 45.60
N HIS A 625 8.98 15.91 44.63
CA HIS A 625 10.07 16.35 43.80
C HIS A 625 10.27 17.88 43.88
N GLN A 626 11.48 18.33 43.71
CA GLN A 626 11.76 19.76 43.57
C GLN A 626 11.33 20.17 42.14
N LEU A 627 10.61 21.30 42.05
CA LEU A 627 10.03 21.80 40.81
C LEU A 627 10.63 23.18 40.49
N SER A 628 10.79 23.47 39.20
CA SER A 628 11.10 24.84 38.76
C SER A 628 9.90 25.77 39.01
N GLU A 629 10.16 27.10 38.96
CA GLU A 629 9.08 28.09 38.89
C GLU A 629 8.18 27.80 37.68
N PRO A 630 6.83 27.84 37.83
CA PRO A 630 5.89 27.65 36.74
C PRO A 630 6.06 28.72 35.66
N ARG A 631 6.06 28.26 34.39
CA ARG A 631 6.09 29.16 33.24
C ARG A 631 4.92 28.91 32.29
N LYS A 632 4.31 29.98 31.77
CA LYS A 632 3.26 29.91 30.77
C LYS A 632 3.86 29.85 29.37
N VAL A 633 3.48 28.87 28.57
CA VAL A 633 3.99 28.66 27.21
C VAL A 633 2.82 28.57 26.21
N GLY A 634 2.91 29.32 25.12
CA GLY A 634 2.02 29.16 23.99
C GLY A 634 2.45 27.97 23.15
N LEU A 635 1.58 26.97 23.00
CA LEU A 635 1.82 25.82 22.13
C LEU A 635 1.24 26.08 20.74
N LYS A 636 2.00 25.83 19.66
CA LYS A 636 1.57 26.09 18.28
C LYS A 636 0.22 25.38 17.98
N GLY A 637 -0.83 26.15 17.61
CA GLY A 637 -2.16 25.63 17.34
C GLY A 637 -2.99 25.24 18.57
N VAL A 638 -2.60 25.70 19.77
CA VAL A 638 -3.39 25.63 21.02
C VAL A 638 -3.78 27.06 21.40
N SER A 639 -5.09 27.30 21.55
CA SER A 639 -5.63 28.65 21.78
C SER A 639 -5.34 29.22 23.18
N GLN A 640 -4.99 28.36 24.15
CA GLN A 640 -4.68 28.75 25.53
C GLN A 640 -3.23 28.39 25.87
N ALA A 641 -2.55 29.30 26.58
CA ALA A 641 -1.22 29.03 27.11
C ALA A 641 -1.28 27.97 28.22
N VAL A 642 -0.36 27.00 28.18
CA VAL A 642 -0.25 25.92 29.18
C VAL A 642 0.83 26.29 30.20
N GLU A 643 0.50 26.12 31.50
CA GLU A 643 1.52 26.22 32.56
C GLU A 643 2.32 24.92 32.64
N ILE A 644 3.64 25.05 32.57
CA ILE A 644 4.57 23.92 32.68
C ILE A 644 5.61 24.17 33.77
N VAL A 645 6.12 23.07 34.32
CA VAL A 645 7.25 23.05 35.26
C VAL A 645 8.26 22.01 34.81
N THR A 646 9.50 22.15 35.24
CA THR A 646 10.56 21.14 35.11
C THR A 646 10.74 20.41 36.43
N ILE A 647 10.86 19.09 36.41
CA ILE A 647 11.14 18.26 37.59
C ILE A 647 12.64 18.11 37.77
N ASP A 648 13.15 18.45 38.97
CA ASP A 648 14.51 18.10 39.37
C ASP A 648 14.52 16.62 39.81
N TRP A 649 15.22 15.80 39.02
CA TRP A 649 15.36 14.37 39.23
C TRP A 649 16.75 13.94 39.75
N SER A 650 17.70 14.88 39.95
CA SER A 650 19.09 14.65 40.30
C SER A 650 19.29 14.03 41.69
#